data_ee1409be3b4084b5fdb74128c6426b3b
#
_entry.id   ee1409be3b4084b5fdb74128c6426b3b
#
_cell.length_a   1.000
_cell.length_b   1.000
_cell.length_c   1.000
_cell.angle_alpha   90.00
_cell.angle_beta   90.00
_cell.angle_gamma   90.00
#
_symmetry.space_group_name_H-M   'P 1'
#
loop_
_entity.id
_entity.type
_entity.pdbx_description
1 polymer ?
#
loop_
_entity_poly.entity_id
_entity_poly.type
_entity_poly.pdbx_seq_one_letter_code
_entity_poly.pdbx_strand_id
1 'polypeptide(L)'
;MQRKFVMKNQSSSRERMPIDRREFIKDAAVASLAASLGLHPFRTGSSTLLAAQPASDGLDVAQSPYGVCAHIGGGEEWDQMPENLKLMKDAGIRWVRADFSWNNAEWPEGNWHFDRLDRTVEETNKLGLQVLPILNYDVPWATPAYKHLEKWLEYVRRTVERYKDRLRYWEVWNEENLQGFWKEEPDGANYAILLKETYKTIKSIDPNLIVVFGGLAGVPVDFFEKTLDSGAADAFDVMNIHPYRGGMTTRRRLEQFASEIDAFRQALKKRNLPAKPIWITEMGWATPPTFGEDNTLVVSVALRKLYPNQTPKIAIFYDKRYDPAQAYSQSDFYNYLPDVYRGNASLATFISVEELGKISVKDFDMLIMPPSETFPSDCFGAAEEFVKAGGTLVLLGGVPFYYESRFDEKTERYVQTGPNLNFEKNLDALRISWYAWWTRKDVPEEVPAVVAPEFANEASGYSPAYRAGRFFDGAKLKDGDEMISIVNGQNESFKASSACIYKFNSDYKGAIVISSAMGVDGVVTNRSTVANQAVFLSQSYLLAFANGIERYFWYEFQAPERDDADPEHHFGIVHQQLDPKPGFFAYKTLSKARPAGSRGDKLTLSDDLCVVSWDRPDGQKGWALWTPNVPREIPFEIDGTVTDAFDYLGNKVSVPEDANKLNLAQGVLYLVGPNQISAR
;
A
#
# COMPACT_ATOMS: atom_id res chain seq x y z
N MET A 1 -1.05 22.30 -37.63
CA MET A 1 -1.52 23.54 -36.96
C MET A 1 -1.12 23.45 -35.50
N GLN A 2 -0.03 24.12 -35.16
CA GLN A 2 0.49 24.15 -33.77
C GLN A 2 -0.27 25.21 -32.98
N ARG A 3 -0.77 24.88 -31.81
CA ARG A 3 -1.18 25.88 -30.80
C ARG A 3 -0.24 25.80 -29.62
N LYS A 4 0.57 26.86 -29.47
CA LYS A 4 1.38 27.15 -28.30
C LYS A 4 0.46 27.56 -27.15
N PHE A 5 0.59 26.94 -25.98
CA PHE A 5 0.06 27.50 -24.73
C PHE A 5 1.18 28.23 -24.00
N VAL A 6 0.95 29.52 -23.79
CA VAL A 6 1.79 30.41 -22.99
C VAL A 6 1.17 30.45 -21.59
N MET A 7 1.88 30.01 -20.58
CA MET A 7 1.50 30.25 -19.18
C MET A 7 1.77 31.69 -18.79
N LYS A 8 0.74 32.37 -18.33
CA LYS A 8 0.86 33.65 -17.63
C LYS A 8 0.89 33.40 -16.11
N ASN A 9 2.01 33.70 -15.50
CA ASN A 9 2.13 33.86 -14.04
C ASN A 9 1.24 35.01 -13.56
N GLN A 10 0.34 34.73 -12.64
CA GLN A 10 -0.24 35.75 -11.75
C GLN A 10 -0.04 35.30 -10.32
N SER A 11 0.88 35.97 -9.63
CA SER A 11 1.07 35.92 -8.20
C SER A 11 -0.07 36.68 -7.49
N SER A 12 -0.86 35.98 -6.66
CA SER A 12 -1.68 36.63 -5.64
C SER A 12 -1.30 36.05 -4.28
N SER A 13 -0.60 36.85 -3.52
CA SER A 13 -0.32 36.65 -2.10
C SER A 13 -1.63 36.61 -1.31
N ARG A 14 -1.98 35.46 -0.74
CA ARG A 14 -2.90 35.36 0.39
C ARG A 14 -2.10 34.83 1.58
N GLU A 15 -1.95 35.68 2.58
CA GLU A 15 -1.47 35.29 3.90
C GLU A 15 -2.37 34.14 4.44
N ARG A 16 -1.78 32.99 4.63
CA ARG A 16 -2.39 31.88 5.37
C ARG A 16 -1.87 31.91 6.79
N MET A 17 -2.77 32.01 7.76
CA MET A 17 -2.42 31.69 9.13
C MET A 17 -2.08 30.19 9.21
N PRO A 18 -0.99 29.81 9.87
CA PRO A 18 -0.64 28.38 10.01
C PRO A 18 -1.53 27.76 11.10
N ILE A 19 -2.49 26.94 10.69
CA ILE A 19 -3.15 26.00 11.60
C ILE A 19 -2.22 24.80 11.68
N ASP A 20 -1.79 24.45 12.88
CA ASP A 20 -0.84 23.34 13.11
C ASP A 20 -1.53 21.99 12.88
N ARG A 21 -1.47 21.52 11.63
CA ARG A 21 -1.94 20.16 11.23
C ARG A 21 -1.22 19.03 11.97
N ARG A 22 -0.09 19.34 12.63
CA ARG A 22 0.75 18.33 13.29
C ARG A 22 0.11 17.69 14.51
N GLU A 23 -0.70 18.44 15.26
CA GLU A 23 -1.39 17.88 16.43
C GLU A 23 -2.54 16.97 16.02
N PHE A 24 -3.31 17.34 15.00
CA PHE A 24 -4.46 16.53 14.53
C PHE A 24 -4.02 15.18 13.95
N ILE A 25 -2.94 15.15 13.15
CA ILE A 25 -2.41 13.92 12.55
C ILE A 25 -1.76 13.03 13.63
N LYS A 26 -1.07 13.63 14.62
CA LYS A 26 -0.50 12.89 15.75
C LYS A 26 -1.59 12.22 16.59
N ASP A 27 -2.66 12.93 16.88
CA ASP A 27 -3.76 12.40 17.70
C ASP A 27 -4.58 11.35 16.95
N ALA A 28 -4.83 11.54 15.66
CA ALA A 28 -5.54 10.55 14.84
C ALA A 28 -4.71 9.27 14.60
N ALA A 29 -3.42 9.41 14.31
CA ALA A 29 -2.53 8.26 14.10
C ALA A 29 -2.30 7.47 15.40
N VAL A 30 -2.12 8.16 16.53
CA VAL A 30 -1.93 7.53 17.85
C VAL A 30 -3.22 6.90 18.34
N ALA A 31 -4.38 7.53 18.13
CA ALA A 31 -5.68 6.97 18.51
C ALA A 31 -6.05 5.72 17.67
N SER A 32 -5.80 5.75 16.36
CA SER A 32 -6.00 4.57 15.49
C SER A 32 -5.13 3.39 15.91
N LEU A 33 -3.90 3.66 16.34
CA LEU A 33 -2.95 2.63 16.75
C LEU A 33 -3.31 2.00 18.10
N ALA A 34 -3.69 2.81 19.08
CA ALA A 34 -4.04 2.33 20.42
C ALA A 34 -5.28 1.46 20.41
N ALA A 35 -6.26 1.77 19.54
CA ALA A 35 -7.51 1.04 19.46
C ALA A 35 -7.40 -0.32 18.77
N SER A 36 -6.48 -0.49 17.81
CA SER A 36 -6.25 -1.79 17.16
C SER A 36 -5.60 -2.83 18.07
N LEU A 37 -5.04 -2.40 19.22
CA LEU A 37 -4.27 -3.24 20.14
C LEU A 37 -4.92 -3.44 21.52
N GLY A 38 -6.12 -2.87 21.76
CA GLY A 38 -6.81 -3.01 23.05
C GLY A 38 -6.10 -2.31 24.21
N LEU A 39 -5.29 -1.28 23.96
CA LEU A 39 -4.50 -0.57 24.97
C LEU A 39 -5.25 0.66 25.51
N HIS A 40 -5.29 0.79 26.84
CA HIS A 40 -5.85 1.96 27.51
C HIS A 40 -4.97 3.22 27.32
N PRO A 41 -5.54 4.44 27.39
CA PRO A 41 -4.82 5.67 27.08
C PRO A 41 -3.65 5.91 28.06
N PHE A 42 -2.48 6.16 27.52
CA PHE A 42 -1.25 6.41 28.27
C PHE A 42 -1.24 7.79 28.92
N ARG A 43 -0.83 7.83 30.19
CA ARG A 43 -0.37 9.05 30.87
C ARG A 43 1.00 9.43 30.31
N THR A 44 1.15 10.69 29.91
CA THR A 44 2.40 11.28 29.47
C THR A 44 3.44 11.28 30.59
N GLY A 45 4.36 10.33 30.53
CA GLY A 45 5.60 10.36 31.29
C GLY A 45 6.76 10.58 30.34
N SER A 46 7.60 11.58 30.61
CA SER A 46 8.83 11.85 29.87
C SER A 46 9.71 10.59 29.84
N SER A 47 9.82 9.95 28.69
CA SER A 47 10.78 8.86 28.51
C SER A 47 12.11 9.43 28.06
N THR A 48 13.07 9.40 28.96
CA THR A 48 14.49 9.51 28.66
C THR A 48 14.88 8.47 27.62
N LEU A 49 15.31 8.92 26.46
CA LEU A 49 15.94 8.08 25.44
C LEU A 49 17.20 7.44 26.04
N LEU A 50 17.12 6.17 26.40
CA LEU A 50 18.29 5.34 26.65
C LEU A 50 19.01 5.15 25.31
N ALA A 51 20.16 5.81 25.18
CA ALA A 51 21.09 5.57 24.09
C ALA A 51 21.53 4.09 24.12
N ALA A 52 21.00 3.30 23.19
CA ALA A 52 21.52 1.97 22.94
C ALA A 52 22.93 2.13 22.36
N GLN A 53 23.92 1.53 22.99
CA GLN A 53 25.27 1.41 22.43
C GLN A 53 25.18 0.69 21.08
N PRO A 54 25.91 1.13 20.05
CA PRO A 54 25.95 0.42 18.78
C PRO A 54 26.60 -0.95 19.03
N ALA A 55 25.83 -2.02 18.86
CA ALA A 55 26.41 -3.33 18.67
C ALA A 55 27.28 -3.22 17.39
N SER A 56 28.57 -3.56 17.54
CA SER A 56 29.46 -3.70 16.39
C SER A 56 29.02 -4.93 15.61
N ASP A 57 28.13 -4.70 14.62
CA ASP A 57 27.65 -5.73 13.74
C ASP A 57 28.81 -6.18 12.84
N GLY A 58 29.45 -7.29 13.20
CA GLY A 58 30.51 -7.93 12.41
C GLY A 58 29.98 -8.58 11.13
N LEU A 59 28.75 -8.25 10.70
CA LEU A 59 28.16 -8.69 9.45
C LEU A 59 28.54 -7.75 8.31
N ASP A 60 28.99 -8.32 7.22
CA ASP A 60 29.21 -7.59 5.97
C ASP A 60 27.89 -6.88 5.56
N VAL A 61 27.90 -5.56 5.57
CA VAL A 61 26.74 -4.72 5.24
C VAL A 61 26.18 -5.07 3.86
N ALA A 62 27.03 -5.52 2.94
CA ALA A 62 26.65 -6.00 1.62
C ALA A 62 25.74 -7.24 1.66
N GLN A 63 25.68 -7.96 2.77
CA GLN A 63 24.79 -9.13 2.93
C GLN A 63 23.43 -8.78 3.52
N SER A 64 23.20 -7.53 3.94
CA SER A 64 21.90 -7.11 4.47
C SER A 64 20.81 -7.19 3.37
N PRO A 65 19.63 -7.77 3.68
CA PRO A 65 18.54 -7.81 2.73
C PRO A 65 17.68 -6.52 2.70
N TYR A 66 18.01 -5.53 3.54
CA TYR A 66 17.18 -4.36 3.83
C TYR A 66 17.61 -3.14 3.05
N GLY A 67 16.79 -2.72 2.10
CA GLY A 67 16.98 -1.56 1.26
C GLY A 67 15.79 -0.62 1.23
N VAL A 68 16.02 0.57 0.69
CA VAL A 68 15.00 1.59 0.45
C VAL A 68 15.34 2.38 -0.82
N CYS A 69 14.32 2.82 -1.57
CA CYS A 69 14.48 3.82 -2.59
C CYS A 69 14.53 5.21 -1.95
N ALA A 70 15.43 6.06 -2.42
CA ALA A 70 15.53 7.44 -1.96
C ALA A 70 16.13 8.33 -3.04
N HIS A 71 15.52 9.50 -3.26
CA HIS A 71 15.92 10.46 -4.26
C HIS A 71 17.02 11.40 -3.75
N ILE A 72 17.96 10.86 -2.96
CA ILE A 72 19.05 11.60 -2.32
C ILE A 72 20.05 12.25 -3.28
N GLY A 73 20.00 11.90 -4.55
CA GLY A 73 20.84 12.50 -5.61
C GLY A 73 20.35 13.86 -6.11
N GLY A 74 19.23 14.36 -5.63
CA GLY A 74 18.64 15.64 -6.09
C GLY A 74 17.34 15.99 -5.39
N GLY A 75 16.74 17.13 -5.79
CA GLY A 75 15.46 17.57 -5.23
C GLY A 75 15.54 17.99 -3.75
N GLU A 76 14.44 17.81 -3.04
CA GLU A 76 14.31 18.21 -1.63
C GLU A 76 15.13 17.35 -0.70
N GLU A 77 15.28 16.06 -1.01
CA GLU A 77 16.10 15.15 -0.22
C GLU A 77 17.59 15.48 -0.25
N TRP A 78 18.03 16.25 -1.24
CA TRP A 78 19.42 16.67 -1.37
C TRP A 78 19.94 17.45 -0.17
N ASP A 79 19.15 18.41 0.31
CA ASP A 79 19.53 19.27 1.43
C ASP A 79 19.44 18.52 2.76
N GLN A 80 18.52 17.55 2.86
CA GLN A 80 18.25 16.74 4.05
C GLN A 80 19.01 15.40 4.04
N MET A 81 19.88 15.14 3.05
CA MET A 81 20.56 13.85 2.85
C MET A 81 21.25 13.31 4.11
N PRO A 82 22.03 14.10 4.88
CA PRO A 82 22.69 13.57 6.06
C PRO A 82 21.74 13.08 7.16
N GLU A 83 20.61 13.77 7.33
CA GLU A 83 19.55 13.43 8.29
C GLU A 83 18.79 12.19 7.82
N ASN A 84 18.41 12.13 6.54
CA ASN A 84 17.79 10.97 5.90
C ASN A 84 18.61 9.71 6.10
N LEU A 85 19.90 9.76 5.77
CA LEU A 85 20.81 8.61 5.90
C LEU A 85 20.99 8.14 7.35
N LYS A 86 20.98 9.05 8.32
CA LYS A 86 21.00 8.69 9.75
C LYS A 86 19.74 7.95 10.17
N LEU A 87 18.57 8.44 9.75
CA LEU A 87 17.29 7.78 10.02
C LEU A 87 17.22 6.41 9.34
N MET A 88 17.66 6.29 8.08
CA MET A 88 17.76 5.01 7.39
C MET A 88 18.59 4.02 8.19
N LYS A 89 19.78 4.43 8.64
CA LYS A 89 20.64 3.58 9.45
C LYS A 89 20.00 3.17 10.77
N ASP A 90 19.29 4.09 11.45
CA ASP A 90 18.56 3.83 12.69
C ASP A 90 17.41 2.82 12.50
N ALA A 91 16.73 2.86 11.35
CA ALA A 91 15.70 1.89 10.98
C ALA A 91 16.25 0.50 10.61
N GLY A 92 17.58 0.33 10.54
CA GLY A 92 18.22 -0.92 10.13
C GLY A 92 18.37 -1.09 8.62
N ILE A 93 18.06 -0.04 7.84
CA ILE A 93 18.33 0.01 6.41
C ILE A 93 19.83 0.00 6.19
N ARG A 94 20.29 -0.74 5.17
CA ARG A 94 21.71 -0.84 4.81
C ARG A 94 21.97 -0.54 3.35
N TRP A 95 20.94 -0.53 2.53
CA TRP A 95 21.00 -0.24 1.09
C TRP A 95 20.11 0.94 0.73
N VAL A 96 20.65 1.81 -0.11
CA VAL A 96 19.93 2.93 -0.71
C VAL A 96 19.96 2.77 -2.21
N ARG A 97 18.81 2.63 -2.85
CA ARG A 97 18.67 2.63 -4.30
C ARG A 97 18.49 4.07 -4.77
N ALA A 98 19.33 4.52 -5.69
CA ALA A 98 19.35 5.90 -6.13
C ALA A 98 19.69 6.03 -7.63
N ASP A 99 19.11 7.05 -8.25
CA ASP A 99 19.35 7.35 -9.66
C ASP A 99 20.78 7.86 -9.90
N PHE A 100 21.51 7.17 -10.78
CA PHE A 100 22.75 7.61 -11.37
C PHE A 100 22.52 8.01 -12.82
N SER A 101 21.44 8.74 -13.06
CA SER A 101 20.94 9.07 -14.39
C SER A 101 21.99 9.71 -15.26
N TRP A 102 21.93 9.41 -16.56
CA TRP A 102 22.91 9.93 -17.54
C TRP A 102 22.99 11.46 -17.51
N ASN A 103 21.85 12.16 -17.43
CA ASN A 103 21.84 13.62 -17.34
C ASN A 103 22.47 14.17 -16.05
N ASN A 104 22.61 13.37 -15.00
CA ASN A 104 23.31 13.75 -13.77
C ASN A 104 24.84 13.60 -13.89
N ALA A 105 25.31 12.83 -14.88
CA ALA A 105 26.72 12.63 -15.16
C ALA A 105 27.20 13.47 -16.33
N GLU A 106 26.34 13.77 -17.31
CA GLU A 106 26.67 14.55 -18.51
C GLU A 106 25.53 15.51 -18.85
N TRP A 107 25.78 16.82 -18.75
CA TRP A 107 24.84 17.87 -19.16
C TRP A 107 25.51 19.23 -19.34
N PRO A 108 25.39 19.89 -20.53
CA PRO A 108 24.94 19.33 -21.83
C PRO A 108 25.90 18.32 -22.40
N GLU A 109 25.64 17.79 -23.61
CA GLU A 109 26.49 16.83 -24.31
C GLU A 109 28.00 17.22 -24.28
N GLY A 110 28.84 16.28 -23.89
CA GLY A 110 30.27 16.45 -23.73
C GLY A 110 30.73 17.12 -22.43
N ASN A 111 29.81 17.65 -21.62
CA ASN A 111 30.14 18.27 -20.34
C ASN A 111 29.88 17.31 -19.19
N TRP A 112 30.93 16.64 -18.74
CA TRP A 112 30.85 15.63 -17.66
C TRP A 112 31.06 16.24 -16.29
N HIS A 113 30.15 15.91 -15.35
CA HIS A 113 30.20 16.36 -13.97
C HIS A 113 29.62 15.28 -13.05
N PHE A 114 30.29 15.01 -11.94
CA PHE A 114 29.92 13.91 -11.03
C PHE A 114 29.68 14.38 -9.60
N ASP A 115 29.65 15.68 -9.34
CA ASP A 115 29.60 16.24 -7.97
C ASP A 115 28.42 15.71 -7.16
N ARG A 116 27.24 15.55 -7.79
CA ARG A 116 26.06 15.00 -7.14
C ARG A 116 26.22 13.53 -6.79
N LEU A 117 26.72 12.75 -7.74
CA LEU A 117 26.95 11.32 -7.55
C LEU A 117 28.08 11.07 -6.54
N ASP A 118 29.13 11.87 -6.58
CA ASP A 118 30.23 11.84 -5.60
C ASP A 118 29.71 12.05 -4.19
N ARG A 119 28.93 13.12 -3.95
CA ARG A 119 28.33 13.39 -2.63
C ARG A 119 27.43 12.25 -2.17
N THR A 120 26.58 11.71 -3.05
CA THR A 120 25.74 10.57 -2.74
C THR A 120 26.55 9.38 -2.22
N VAL A 121 27.63 9.01 -2.95
CA VAL A 121 28.51 7.90 -2.55
C VAL A 121 29.28 8.22 -1.27
N GLU A 122 29.77 9.42 -1.11
CA GLU A 122 30.55 9.83 0.04
C GLU A 122 29.70 9.85 1.33
N GLU A 123 28.52 10.47 1.31
CA GLU A 123 27.66 10.58 2.49
C GLU A 123 27.11 9.22 2.93
N THR A 124 26.72 8.37 1.96
CA THR A 124 26.27 7.00 2.28
C THR A 124 27.42 6.16 2.87
N ASN A 125 28.61 6.21 2.30
CA ASN A 125 29.77 5.46 2.79
C ASN A 125 30.23 5.90 4.19
N LYS A 126 30.15 7.19 4.54
CA LYS A 126 30.44 7.71 5.89
C LYS A 126 29.61 7.01 6.97
N LEU A 127 28.39 6.58 6.62
CA LEU A 127 27.49 5.90 7.54
C LEU A 127 27.51 4.37 7.42
N GLY A 128 28.32 3.82 6.52
CA GLY A 128 28.40 2.39 6.25
C GLY A 128 27.18 1.85 5.52
N LEU A 129 26.49 2.68 4.73
CA LEU A 129 25.40 2.26 3.85
C LEU A 129 25.96 1.92 2.46
N GLN A 130 25.27 1.01 1.76
CA GLN A 130 25.55 0.66 0.38
C GLN A 130 24.61 1.42 -0.56
N VAL A 131 25.10 1.78 -1.72
CA VAL A 131 24.27 2.33 -2.80
C VAL A 131 24.05 1.26 -3.85
N LEU A 132 22.81 1.11 -4.31
CA LEU A 132 22.45 0.46 -5.55
C LEU A 132 22.19 1.56 -6.59
N PRO A 133 23.18 1.91 -7.44
CA PRO A 133 23.01 2.89 -8.48
C PRO A 133 22.20 2.32 -9.64
N ILE A 134 21.29 3.13 -10.18
CA ILE A 134 20.54 2.82 -11.39
C ILE A 134 21.18 3.56 -12.55
N LEU A 135 21.74 2.86 -13.51
CA LEU A 135 22.18 3.44 -14.78
C LEU A 135 20.94 3.63 -15.67
N ASN A 136 20.45 4.84 -15.78
CA ASN A 136 19.22 5.22 -16.49
C ASN A 136 19.35 6.65 -16.97
N TYR A 137 18.58 7.06 -17.69
CA TYR A 137 17.61 7.28 -18.68
C TYR A 137 18.26 7.84 -19.97
N ASP A 138 17.45 8.16 -20.98
CA ASP A 138 17.92 8.83 -22.19
C ASP A 138 18.28 10.31 -21.95
N VAL A 139 19.15 10.82 -22.78
CA VAL A 139 19.44 12.26 -22.91
C VAL A 139 18.95 12.78 -24.27
N PRO A 140 18.63 14.08 -24.42
CA PRO A 140 18.06 14.61 -25.67
C PRO A 140 18.86 14.36 -26.92
N TRP A 141 20.19 14.21 -26.81
CA TRP A 141 21.09 13.96 -27.94
C TRP A 141 21.35 12.47 -28.20
N ALA A 142 20.77 11.57 -27.42
CA ALA A 142 20.92 10.12 -27.53
C ALA A 142 19.69 9.37 -27.04
N THR A 143 18.54 9.56 -27.70
CA THR A 143 17.27 8.91 -27.42
C THR A 143 16.73 8.19 -28.64
N PRO A 144 16.30 6.92 -28.54
CA PRO A 144 16.44 6.05 -27.37
C PRO A 144 17.89 5.51 -27.25
N ALA A 145 18.33 5.29 -26.00
CA ALA A 145 19.72 4.92 -25.68
C ALA A 145 20.21 3.68 -26.43
N TYR A 146 19.39 2.65 -26.62
CA TYR A 146 19.78 1.41 -27.28
C TYR A 146 20.12 1.59 -28.80
N LYS A 147 19.70 2.71 -29.42
CA LYS A 147 20.10 3.09 -30.78
C LYS A 147 21.36 3.96 -30.81
N HIS A 148 21.79 4.44 -29.67
CA HIS A 148 22.95 5.31 -29.47
C HIS A 148 23.98 4.67 -28.53
N LEU A 149 24.26 3.37 -28.74
CA LEU A 149 25.07 2.55 -27.83
C LEU A 149 26.44 3.12 -27.53
N GLU A 150 27.11 3.70 -28.52
CA GLU A 150 28.45 4.28 -28.32
C GLU A 150 28.42 5.34 -27.21
N LYS A 151 27.48 6.27 -27.28
CA LYS A 151 27.32 7.34 -26.28
C LYS A 151 26.84 6.79 -24.93
N TRP A 152 25.89 5.87 -24.94
CA TRP A 152 25.41 5.19 -23.73
C TRP A 152 26.54 4.46 -23.00
N LEU A 153 27.34 3.71 -23.73
CA LEU A 153 28.45 2.93 -23.15
C LEU A 153 29.62 3.83 -22.68
N GLU A 154 29.78 5.01 -23.26
CA GLU A 154 30.72 5.99 -22.72
C GLU A 154 30.27 6.53 -21.37
N TYR A 155 28.98 6.85 -21.22
CA TYR A 155 28.38 7.20 -19.91
C TYR A 155 28.56 6.06 -18.91
N VAL A 156 28.19 4.83 -19.27
CA VAL A 156 28.34 3.64 -18.41
C VAL A 156 29.83 3.50 -18.00
N ARG A 157 30.75 3.55 -18.93
CA ARG A 157 32.17 3.37 -18.65
C ARG A 157 32.68 4.42 -17.66
N ARG A 158 32.45 5.70 -17.92
CA ARG A 158 32.92 6.79 -17.06
C ARG A 158 32.32 6.68 -15.64
N THR A 159 31.05 6.34 -15.54
CA THR A 159 30.36 6.21 -14.25
C THR A 159 30.88 5.00 -13.48
N VAL A 160 30.95 3.84 -14.12
CA VAL A 160 31.38 2.60 -13.44
C VAL A 160 32.85 2.66 -13.05
N GLU A 161 33.77 3.14 -13.94
CA GLU A 161 35.19 3.30 -13.62
C GLU A 161 35.44 4.23 -12.44
N ARG A 162 34.63 5.30 -12.31
CA ARG A 162 34.73 6.25 -11.20
C ARG A 162 34.37 5.63 -9.83
N TYR A 163 33.41 4.70 -9.80
CA TYR A 163 32.85 4.20 -8.54
C TYR A 163 33.14 2.72 -8.28
N LYS A 164 33.72 1.95 -9.18
CA LYS A 164 33.93 0.49 -9.08
C LYS A 164 34.57 0.02 -7.77
N ASP A 165 35.46 0.83 -7.16
CA ASP A 165 36.14 0.48 -5.92
C ASP A 165 35.25 0.71 -4.67
N ARG A 166 34.08 1.34 -4.83
CA ARG A 166 33.13 1.70 -3.77
C ARG A 166 31.76 1.06 -3.97
N LEU A 167 31.35 0.86 -5.23
CA LEU A 167 30.04 0.31 -5.63
C LEU A 167 30.25 -0.95 -6.46
N ARG A 168 29.68 -2.05 -5.98
CA ARG A 168 29.83 -3.37 -6.60
C ARG A 168 28.67 -3.75 -7.50
N TYR A 169 27.47 -3.23 -7.23
CA TYR A 169 26.22 -3.61 -7.89
C TYR A 169 25.74 -2.47 -8.78
N TRP A 170 25.20 -2.79 -9.97
CA TRP A 170 24.81 -1.82 -10.99
C TRP A 170 23.49 -2.27 -11.62
N GLU A 171 22.41 -1.55 -11.35
CA GLU A 171 21.11 -1.78 -11.97
C GLU A 171 21.06 -1.10 -13.32
N VAL A 172 20.58 -1.81 -14.35
CA VAL A 172 20.58 -1.32 -15.74
C VAL A 172 19.17 -0.98 -16.17
N TRP A 173 18.84 0.30 -16.19
CA TRP A 173 17.54 0.87 -16.47
C TRP A 173 16.55 0.75 -15.31
N ASN A 174 15.33 1.33 -15.51
CA ASN A 174 14.20 1.30 -14.59
C ASN A 174 12.91 1.14 -15.38
N GLU A 175 12.14 0.10 -15.09
CA GLU A 175 10.82 -0.17 -15.67
C GLU A 175 10.77 -0.07 -17.20
N GLU A 176 11.73 -0.68 -17.86
CA GLU A 176 11.90 -0.71 -19.30
C GLU A 176 10.72 -1.35 -20.06
N ASN A 177 9.82 -2.02 -19.35
CA ASN A 177 8.58 -2.55 -19.88
C ASN A 177 7.42 -1.53 -19.88
N LEU A 178 7.67 -0.28 -19.45
CA LEU A 178 6.71 0.82 -19.50
C LEU A 178 7.14 1.92 -20.46
N GLN A 179 6.22 2.34 -21.33
CA GLN A 179 6.48 3.40 -22.32
C GLN A 179 6.91 4.73 -21.68
N GLY A 180 6.41 5.03 -20.48
CA GLY A 180 6.79 6.24 -19.72
C GLY A 180 8.29 6.33 -19.45
N PHE A 181 8.94 5.20 -19.19
CA PHE A 181 10.37 5.10 -18.88
C PHE A 181 11.21 4.72 -20.08
N TRP A 182 10.69 3.87 -21.00
CA TRP A 182 11.41 3.45 -22.21
C TRP A 182 11.34 4.43 -23.38
N LYS A 183 10.36 5.34 -23.38
CA LYS A 183 10.10 6.40 -24.37
C LYS A 183 9.64 5.93 -25.76
N GLU A 184 9.72 4.66 -26.07
CA GLU A 184 9.14 4.01 -27.24
C GLU A 184 8.19 2.89 -26.79
N GLU A 185 7.59 2.17 -27.74
CA GLU A 185 6.84 0.95 -27.40
C GLU A 185 7.81 -0.06 -26.76
N PRO A 186 7.53 -0.50 -25.54
CA PRO A 186 8.43 -1.40 -24.81
C PRO A 186 8.60 -2.74 -25.52
N ASP A 187 9.86 -3.14 -25.71
CA ASP A 187 10.21 -4.39 -26.36
C ASP A 187 11.42 -5.05 -25.68
N GLY A 188 11.23 -6.26 -25.15
CA GLY A 188 12.31 -7.04 -24.51
C GLY A 188 13.52 -7.28 -25.43
N ALA A 189 13.34 -7.33 -26.76
CA ALA A 189 14.45 -7.45 -27.69
C ALA A 189 15.30 -6.16 -27.77
N ASN A 190 14.67 -5.01 -27.73
CA ASN A 190 15.36 -3.72 -27.70
C ASN A 190 16.12 -3.52 -26.38
N TYR A 191 15.49 -3.90 -25.26
CA TYR A 191 16.17 -3.87 -23.97
C TYR A 191 17.35 -4.87 -23.93
N ALA A 192 17.21 -6.05 -24.52
CA ALA A 192 18.30 -7.02 -24.62
C ALA A 192 19.53 -6.46 -25.34
N ILE A 193 19.38 -5.57 -26.34
CA ILE A 193 20.50 -4.90 -27.00
C ILE A 193 21.26 -4.03 -26.00
N LEU A 194 20.54 -3.16 -25.28
CA LEU A 194 21.14 -2.27 -24.28
C LEU A 194 21.82 -3.06 -23.16
N LEU A 195 21.11 -4.03 -22.57
CA LEU A 195 21.58 -4.82 -21.42
C LEU A 195 22.85 -5.59 -21.76
N LYS A 196 22.90 -6.26 -22.90
CA LYS A 196 24.07 -7.05 -23.32
C LYS A 196 25.33 -6.22 -23.45
N GLU A 197 25.24 -5.08 -24.11
CA GLU A 197 26.40 -4.24 -24.33
C GLU A 197 26.83 -3.51 -23.04
N THR A 198 25.87 -3.13 -22.20
CA THR A 198 26.13 -2.61 -20.84
C THR A 198 26.82 -3.65 -19.96
N TYR A 199 26.33 -4.90 -19.94
CA TYR A 199 26.95 -5.99 -19.20
C TYR A 199 28.38 -6.24 -19.61
N LYS A 200 28.68 -6.36 -20.94
CA LYS A 200 30.01 -6.52 -21.43
C LYS A 200 30.94 -5.39 -21.02
N THR A 201 30.47 -4.15 -21.09
CA THR A 201 31.21 -2.97 -20.67
C THR A 201 31.55 -3.02 -19.18
N ILE A 202 30.58 -3.26 -18.33
CA ILE A 202 30.78 -3.36 -16.86
C ILE A 202 31.77 -4.50 -16.53
N LYS A 203 31.59 -5.69 -17.11
CA LYS A 203 32.48 -6.83 -16.89
C LYS A 203 33.88 -6.65 -17.44
N SER A 204 34.07 -5.82 -18.48
CA SER A 204 35.40 -5.46 -18.99
C SER A 204 36.17 -4.51 -18.07
N ILE A 205 35.44 -3.70 -17.27
CA ILE A 205 36.04 -2.80 -16.28
C ILE A 205 36.49 -3.61 -15.03
N ASP A 206 35.61 -4.44 -14.51
CA ASP A 206 35.92 -5.41 -13.46
C ASP A 206 34.94 -6.60 -13.54
N PRO A 207 35.44 -7.84 -13.77
CA PRO A 207 34.59 -9.02 -13.86
C PRO A 207 33.84 -9.36 -12.55
N ASN A 208 34.25 -8.81 -11.40
CA ASN A 208 33.62 -9.02 -10.11
C ASN A 208 32.41 -8.07 -9.85
N LEU A 209 32.20 -7.07 -10.67
CA LEU A 209 31.02 -6.22 -10.58
C LEU A 209 29.77 -7.01 -10.93
N ILE A 210 28.68 -6.71 -10.24
CA ILE A 210 27.40 -7.41 -10.34
C ILE A 210 26.42 -6.54 -11.13
N VAL A 211 25.85 -7.11 -12.17
CA VAL A 211 24.84 -6.46 -13.01
C VAL A 211 23.45 -6.92 -12.57
N VAL A 212 22.64 -5.98 -12.16
CA VAL A 212 21.25 -6.19 -11.80
C VAL A 212 20.37 -5.84 -13.00
N PHE A 213 19.46 -6.73 -13.36
CA PHE A 213 18.46 -6.49 -14.42
C PHE A 213 17.65 -5.23 -14.08
N GLY A 214 17.14 -4.51 -15.06
CA GLY A 214 16.23 -3.40 -14.82
C GLY A 214 15.00 -3.84 -14.03
N GLY A 215 14.49 -2.98 -13.17
CA GLY A 215 13.34 -3.30 -12.33
C GLY A 215 12.07 -3.35 -13.17
N LEU A 216 11.61 -4.54 -13.52
CA LEU A 216 10.39 -4.71 -14.30
C LEU A 216 9.15 -4.28 -13.51
N ALA A 217 8.38 -3.34 -14.04
CA ALA A 217 7.09 -2.95 -13.46
C ALA A 217 6.09 -4.13 -13.48
N GLY A 218 5.58 -4.52 -12.33
CA GLY A 218 4.68 -5.65 -12.18
C GLY A 218 5.39 -7.01 -12.35
N VAL A 219 4.70 -7.93 -13.04
CA VAL A 219 5.17 -9.31 -13.27
C VAL A 219 5.08 -9.65 -14.78
N PRO A 220 5.77 -8.90 -15.66
CA PRO A 220 5.70 -9.09 -17.11
C PRO A 220 6.62 -10.24 -17.58
N VAL A 221 6.24 -11.48 -17.30
CA VAL A 221 7.02 -12.67 -17.63
C VAL A 221 7.31 -12.78 -19.13
N ASP A 222 6.34 -12.40 -19.97
CA ASP A 222 6.50 -12.44 -21.44
C ASP A 222 7.59 -11.46 -21.92
N PHE A 223 7.67 -10.26 -21.34
CA PHE A 223 8.74 -9.31 -21.64
C PHE A 223 10.10 -9.87 -21.22
N PHE A 224 10.19 -10.45 -20.03
CA PHE A 224 11.40 -11.11 -19.55
C PHE A 224 11.82 -12.28 -20.44
N GLU A 225 10.90 -13.19 -20.79
CA GLU A 225 11.16 -14.30 -21.70
C GLU A 225 11.68 -13.81 -23.05
N LYS A 226 11.06 -12.77 -23.63
CA LYS A 226 11.52 -12.14 -24.87
C LYS A 226 12.93 -11.57 -24.77
N THR A 227 13.25 -10.94 -23.64
CA THR A 227 14.60 -10.44 -23.38
C THR A 227 15.64 -11.56 -23.36
N LEU A 228 15.33 -12.67 -22.66
CA LEU A 228 16.19 -13.87 -22.63
C LEU A 228 16.40 -14.45 -24.05
N ASP A 229 15.31 -14.63 -24.78
CA ASP A 229 15.32 -15.23 -26.13
C ASP A 229 16.02 -14.35 -27.17
N SER A 230 16.16 -13.04 -26.89
CA SER A 230 16.93 -12.08 -27.68
C SER A 230 18.43 -12.08 -27.34
N GLY A 231 18.89 -13.09 -26.59
CA GLY A 231 20.29 -13.38 -26.30
C GLY A 231 20.86 -12.60 -25.11
N ALA A 232 20.01 -12.15 -24.17
CA ALA A 232 20.43 -11.50 -22.93
C ALA A 232 20.44 -12.45 -21.72
N ALA A 233 20.27 -13.74 -21.91
CA ALA A 233 20.21 -14.74 -20.83
C ALA A 233 21.43 -14.70 -19.87
N ASP A 234 22.61 -14.44 -20.40
CA ASP A 234 23.88 -14.34 -19.65
C ASP A 234 24.32 -12.89 -19.37
N ALA A 235 23.45 -11.92 -19.66
CA ALA A 235 23.80 -10.51 -19.58
C ALA A 235 23.35 -9.81 -18.27
N PHE A 236 23.09 -10.56 -17.23
CA PHE A 236 22.80 -10.07 -15.88
C PHE A 236 23.12 -11.14 -14.82
N ASP A 237 23.43 -10.70 -13.62
CA ASP A 237 23.75 -11.59 -12.49
C ASP A 237 22.57 -11.75 -11.54
N VAL A 238 21.72 -10.74 -11.40
CA VAL A 238 20.56 -10.68 -10.51
C VAL A 238 19.32 -10.30 -11.31
N MET A 239 18.23 -11.05 -11.13
CA MET A 239 16.89 -10.70 -11.64
C MET A 239 16.24 -9.67 -10.73
N ASN A 240 15.46 -8.76 -11.30
CA ASN A 240 14.87 -7.67 -10.56
C ASN A 240 13.43 -7.36 -11.02
N ILE A 241 12.54 -7.09 -10.05
CA ILE A 241 11.12 -6.80 -10.28
C ILE A 241 10.59 -5.73 -9.33
N HIS A 242 9.56 -5.00 -9.76
CA HIS A 242 8.77 -4.05 -8.98
C HIS A 242 7.31 -4.54 -8.90
N PRO A 243 7.00 -5.53 -8.05
CA PRO A 243 5.72 -6.23 -8.07
C PRO A 243 4.63 -5.48 -7.29
N TYR A 244 4.42 -4.19 -7.61
CA TYR A 244 3.37 -3.37 -7.01
C TYR A 244 2.00 -4.03 -7.05
N ARG A 245 1.25 -3.87 -5.97
CA ARG A 245 -0.07 -4.51 -5.80
C ARG A 245 -0.93 -3.79 -4.78
N GLY A 246 -2.22 -4.06 -4.80
CA GLY A 246 -3.10 -3.76 -3.67
C GLY A 246 -2.69 -4.55 -2.42
N GLY A 247 -3.40 -4.40 -1.31
CA GLY A 247 -3.01 -4.99 -0.02
C GLY A 247 -2.60 -6.47 -0.03
N MET A 248 -1.89 -6.89 1.02
CA MET A 248 -1.31 -8.23 1.17
C MET A 248 -2.07 -9.11 2.18
N THR A 249 -3.32 -8.78 2.49
CA THR A 249 -4.01 -9.31 3.66
C THR A 249 -4.74 -10.64 3.44
N THR A 250 -5.09 -11.01 2.21
CA THR A 250 -5.81 -12.25 1.97
C THR A 250 -4.90 -13.40 1.57
N ARG A 251 -5.21 -14.64 1.98
CA ARG A 251 -4.48 -15.84 1.58
C ARG A 251 -4.24 -15.90 0.07
N ARG A 252 -5.26 -15.62 -0.74
CA ARG A 252 -5.13 -15.61 -2.20
C ARG A 252 -4.07 -14.64 -2.70
N ARG A 253 -3.99 -13.42 -2.15
CA ARG A 253 -2.97 -12.43 -2.53
C ARG A 253 -1.57 -12.89 -2.14
N LEU A 254 -1.44 -13.57 -1.01
CA LEU A 254 -0.18 -14.15 -0.56
C LEU A 254 0.28 -15.29 -1.47
N GLU A 255 -0.62 -16.19 -1.84
CA GLU A 255 -0.36 -17.28 -2.79
C GLU A 255 -0.03 -16.74 -4.19
N GLN A 256 -0.76 -15.70 -4.65
CA GLN A 256 -0.48 -15.02 -5.91
C GLN A 256 0.93 -14.44 -5.93
N PHE A 257 1.34 -13.73 -4.89
CA PHE A 257 2.69 -13.17 -4.78
C PHE A 257 3.78 -14.25 -4.92
N ALA A 258 3.61 -15.37 -4.23
CA ALA A 258 4.52 -16.50 -4.33
C ALA A 258 4.59 -17.07 -5.76
N SER A 259 3.44 -17.27 -6.41
CA SER A 259 3.37 -17.81 -7.77
C SER A 259 3.97 -16.89 -8.83
N GLU A 260 3.83 -15.58 -8.66
CA GLU A 260 4.41 -14.55 -9.52
C GLU A 260 5.94 -14.55 -9.45
N ILE A 261 6.51 -14.64 -8.25
CA ILE A 261 7.97 -14.77 -8.09
C ILE A 261 8.45 -16.08 -8.73
N ASP A 262 7.71 -17.18 -8.55
CA ASP A 262 8.09 -18.46 -9.12
C ASP A 262 8.04 -18.45 -10.65
N ALA A 263 7.17 -17.69 -11.27
CA ALA A 263 7.06 -17.59 -12.73
C ALA A 263 8.39 -17.15 -13.39
N PHE A 264 9.14 -16.23 -12.79
CA PHE A 264 10.46 -15.85 -13.27
C PHE A 264 11.48 -16.99 -13.14
N ARG A 265 11.43 -17.76 -12.05
CA ARG A 265 12.28 -18.96 -11.89
C ARG A 265 11.96 -20.01 -12.95
N GLN A 266 10.68 -20.22 -13.24
CA GLN A 266 10.24 -21.15 -14.27
C GLN A 266 10.68 -20.70 -15.68
N ALA A 267 10.68 -19.39 -15.96
CA ALA A 267 11.16 -18.86 -17.24
C ALA A 267 12.66 -19.18 -17.48
N LEU A 268 13.50 -19.08 -16.44
CA LEU A 268 14.90 -19.49 -16.49
C LEU A 268 15.04 -21.01 -16.64
N LYS A 269 14.34 -21.78 -15.80
CA LYS A 269 14.39 -23.26 -15.81
C LYS A 269 13.95 -23.86 -17.15
N LYS A 270 12.90 -23.32 -17.76
CA LYS A 270 12.38 -23.73 -19.08
C LYS A 270 13.43 -23.60 -20.19
N ARG A 271 14.41 -22.69 -20.01
CA ARG A 271 15.53 -22.46 -20.92
C ARG A 271 16.83 -23.15 -20.51
N ASN A 272 16.78 -24.01 -19.49
CA ASN A 272 17.96 -24.65 -18.89
C ASN A 272 19.03 -23.65 -18.40
N LEU A 273 18.60 -22.45 -18.01
CA LEU A 273 19.49 -21.43 -17.45
C LEU A 273 19.69 -21.65 -15.94
N PRO A 274 20.84 -21.26 -15.40
CA PRO A 274 21.08 -21.33 -13.97
C PRO A 274 20.11 -20.45 -13.20
N ALA A 275 19.74 -20.88 -12.00
CA ALA A 275 18.97 -20.03 -11.09
C ALA A 275 19.76 -18.77 -10.78
N LYS A 276 19.07 -17.63 -10.79
CA LYS A 276 19.63 -16.33 -10.42
C LYS A 276 18.94 -15.80 -9.16
N PRO A 277 19.65 -15.05 -8.30
CA PRO A 277 19.01 -14.29 -7.23
C PRO A 277 17.92 -13.39 -7.80
N ILE A 278 16.84 -13.23 -7.04
CA ILE A 278 15.76 -12.30 -7.38
C ILE A 278 15.72 -11.22 -6.30
N TRP A 279 15.74 -9.97 -6.72
CA TRP A 279 15.56 -8.81 -5.87
C TRP A 279 14.23 -8.12 -6.18
N ILE A 280 13.68 -7.46 -5.19
CA ILE A 280 12.63 -6.47 -5.35
C ILE A 280 13.30 -5.12 -5.06
N THR A 281 13.59 -4.34 -6.10
CA THR A 281 14.26 -3.06 -5.90
C THR A 281 13.28 -1.90 -5.77
N GLU A 282 11.97 -2.19 -5.90
CA GLU A 282 10.93 -1.22 -5.68
C GLU A 282 9.59 -1.90 -5.40
N MET A 283 9.00 -1.64 -4.27
CA MET A 283 7.60 -1.90 -3.95
C MET A 283 7.20 -1.15 -2.67
N GLY A 284 6.02 -0.54 -2.67
CA GLY A 284 5.50 0.21 -1.53
C GLY A 284 4.01 0.50 -1.67
N TRP A 285 3.47 1.18 -0.69
CA TRP A 285 2.08 1.66 -0.65
C TRP A 285 2.05 3.12 -0.26
N ALA A 286 1.42 3.93 -1.09
CA ALA A 286 1.22 5.34 -0.81
C ALA A 286 0.17 5.55 0.27
N THR A 287 0.35 6.59 1.08
CA THR A 287 -0.57 7.00 2.14
C THR A 287 -1.06 8.43 1.91
N PRO A 288 -1.79 8.71 0.83
CA PRO A 288 -2.33 10.04 0.60
C PRO A 288 -3.26 10.41 1.78
N PRO A 289 -3.25 11.67 2.25
CA PRO A 289 -3.87 12.08 3.53
C PRO A 289 -5.35 11.71 3.67
N THR A 290 -6.04 11.55 2.57
CA THR A 290 -7.50 11.33 2.55
C THR A 290 -7.90 9.94 2.11
N PHE A 291 -6.94 9.04 1.90
CA PHE A 291 -7.27 7.67 1.51
C PHE A 291 -8.03 6.94 2.63
N GLY A 292 -9.25 6.50 2.32
CA GLY A 292 -10.15 5.84 3.27
C GLY A 292 -10.83 6.79 4.27
N GLU A 293 -10.37 8.04 4.42
CA GLU A 293 -10.93 9.01 5.35
C GLU A 293 -12.30 9.53 4.90
N ASP A 294 -12.56 9.58 3.59
CA ASP A 294 -13.86 9.95 3.03
C ASP A 294 -14.98 9.05 3.57
N ASN A 295 -14.78 7.75 3.55
CA ASN A 295 -15.74 6.80 4.07
C ASN A 295 -15.80 6.83 5.60
N THR A 296 -14.70 7.09 6.28
CA THR A 296 -14.66 7.32 7.74
C THR A 296 -15.49 8.53 8.13
N LEU A 297 -15.32 9.66 7.42
CA LEU A 297 -16.14 10.85 7.61
C LEU A 297 -17.63 10.54 7.41
N VAL A 298 -17.99 9.88 6.30
CA VAL A 298 -19.37 9.54 5.98
C VAL A 298 -20.01 8.69 7.07
N VAL A 299 -19.33 7.65 7.55
CA VAL A 299 -19.83 6.80 8.64
C VAL A 299 -19.91 7.57 9.94
N SER A 300 -18.94 8.41 10.28
CA SER A 300 -18.93 9.22 11.50
C SER A 300 -20.07 10.25 11.52
N VAL A 301 -20.33 10.92 10.40
CA VAL A 301 -21.47 11.84 10.25
C VAL A 301 -22.80 11.08 10.39
N ALA A 302 -22.90 9.92 9.72
CA ALA A 302 -24.12 9.08 9.78
C ALA A 302 -24.42 8.63 11.21
N LEU A 303 -23.42 8.17 11.96
CA LEU A 303 -23.58 7.76 13.35
C LEU A 303 -24.12 8.90 14.21
N ARG A 304 -23.57 10.11 14.09
CA ARG A 304 -24.05 11.26 14.88
C ARG A 304 -25.42 11.75 14.47
N LYS A 305 -25.73 11.76 13.19
CA LYS A 305 -27.03 12.22 12.67
C LYS A 305 -28.17 11.25 12.96
N LEU A 306 -27.91 9.95 12.84
CA LEU A 306 -28.95 8.93 13.00
C LEU A 306 -29.06 8.42 14.44
N TYR A 307 -27.95 8.47 15.20
CA TYR A 307 -27.87 7.91 16.56
C TYR A 307 -27.28 8.92 17.58
N PRO A 308 -27.81 10.16 17.69
CA PRO A 308 -27.17 11.23 18.45
C PRO A 308 -27.04 10.95 19.96
N ASN A 309 -27.85 10.08 20.51
CA ASN A 309 -27.92 9.79 21.96
C ASN A 309 -27.78 8.31 22.29
N GLN A 310 -27.32 7.49 21.35
CA GLN A 310 -27.18 6.05 21.52
C GLN A 310 -25.97 5.50 20.77
N THR A 311 -25.48 4.38 21.22
CA THR A 311 -24.40 3.63 20.55
C THR A 311 -25.02 2.44 19.85
N PRO A 312 -25.22 2.49 18.51
CA PRO A 312 -25.86 1.41 17.77
C PRO A 312 -24.98 0.16 17.72
N LYS A 313 -25.63 -1.00 17.63
CA LYS A 313 -24.99 -2.26 17.31
C LYS A 313 -24.75 -2.34 15.80
N ILE A 314 -23.52 -2.57 15.38
CA ILE A 314 -23.11 -2.54 13.99
C ILE A 314 -22.79 -3.94 13.48
N ALA A 315 -23.43 -4.37 12.40
CA ALA A 315 -22.98 -5.48 11.58
C ALA A 315 -22.06 -4.95 10.49
N ILE A 316 -20.95 -5.62 10.26
CA ILE A 316 -20.02 -5.33 9.16
C ILE A 316 -19.97 -6.58 8.29
N PHE A 317 -20.38 -6.44 7.04
CA PHE A 317 -20.31 -7.57 6.12
C PHE A 317 -18.87 -7.98 5.86
N TYR A 318 -18.59 -9.24 6.14
CA TYR A 318 -17.31 -9.86 5.85
C TYR A 318 -17.49 -11.38 5.69
N ASP A 319 -17.04 -11.89 4.54
CA ASP A 319 -17.00 -13.32 4.31
C ASP A 319 -15.68 -13.68 3.58
N LYS A 320 -14.91 -14.59 4.18
CA LYS A 320 -13.62 -15.02 3.62
C LYS A 320 -13.74 -15.71 2.24
N ARG A 321 -14.93 -16.18 1.91
CA ARG A 321 -15.24 -16.80 0.62
C ARG A 321 -15.59 -15.76 -0.44
N TYR A 322 -15.79 -14.50 -0.03
CA TYR A 322 -16.13 -13.43 -0.95
C TYR A 322 -14.90 -13.06 -1.79
N ASP A 323 -15.07 -12.99 -3.12
CA ASP A 323 -13.97 -12.64 -4.01
C ASP A 323 -13.51 -11.21 -3.71
N PRO A 324 -12.18 -11.01 -3.59
CA PRO A 324 -11.57 -9.71 -3.38
C PRO A 324 -11.59 -8.77 -4.60
N ALA A 325 -12.46 -8.95 -5.60
CA ALA A 325 -12.91 -7.82 -6.43
C ALA A 325 -13.45 -6.68 -5.55
N GLN A 326 -13.56 -6.91 -4.27
CA GLN A 326 -13.69 -5.94 -3.20
C GLN A 326 -12.32 -5.32 -2.93
N ALA A 327 -12.22 -4.05 -3.22
CA ALA A 327 -11.00 -3.27 -3.23
C ALA A 327 -10.30 -3.07 -1.88
N TYR A 328 -10.84 -3.60 -0.78
CA TYR A 328 -10.37 -3.29 0.57
C TYR A 328 -9.91 -4.51 1.32
N SER A 329 -8.82 -4.32 2.07
CA SER A 329 -8.45 -5.22 3.13
C SER A 329 -9.44 -5.07 4.29
N GLN A 330 -9.58 -6.12 5.08
CA GLN A 330 -10.52 -6.11 6.22
C GLN A 330 -10.14 -5.13 7.32
N SER A 331 -8.86 -4.81 7.46
CA SER A 331 -8.40 -3.77 8.37
C SER A 331 -8.99 -2.41 8.03
N ASP A 332 -9.34 -2.16 6.77
CA ASP A 332 -9.94 -0.91 6.37
C ASP A 332 -11.34 -0.71 6.98
N PHE A 333 -12.08 -1.78 7.27
CA PHE A 333 -13.38 -1.67 7.93
C PHE A 333 -13.30 -1.07 9.32
N TYR A 334 -12.25 -1.38 10.07
CA TYR A 334 -12.04 -0.79 11.39
C TYR A 334 -11.76 0.71 11.31
N ASN A 335 -11.15 1.17 10.22
CA ASN A 335 -10.84 2.59 10.04
C ASN A 335 -12.09 3.45 9.83
N TYR A 336 -13.22 2.86 9.42
CA TYR A 336 -14.49 3.57 9.28
C TYR A 336 -15.28 3.71 10.59
N LEU A 337 -14.83 3.05 11.64
CA LEU A 337 -15.53 3.02 12.92
C LEU A 337 -14.83 3.90 13.96
N PRO A 338 -15.57 4.69 14.74
CA PRO A 338 -15.05 5.33 15.95
C PRO A 338 -14.47 4.30 16.92
N ASP A 339 -13.53 4.72 17.76
CA ASP A 339 -12.78 3.86 18.69
C ASP A 339 -13.67 3.00 19.62
N VAL A 340 -14.84 3.52 20.00
CA VAL A 340 -15.78 2.80 20.85
C VAL A 340 -16.24 1.46 20.26
N TYR A 341 -16.18 1.30 18.93
CA TYR A 341 -16.57 0.07 18.24
C TYR A 341 -15.38 -0.86 17.99
N ARG A 342 -14.17 -0.31 17.94
CA ARG A 342 -12.96 -1.08 17.64
C ARG A 342 -12.64 -2.00 18.81
N GLY A 343 -12.52 -3.29 18.53
CA GLY A 343 -12.24 -4.29 19.56
C GLY A 343 -13.41 -4.64 20.49
N ASN A 344 -14.58 -4.05 20.29
CA ASN A 344 -15.78 -4.35 21.07
C ASN A 344 -16.79 -5.16 20.25
N ALA A 345 -16.67 -6.48 20.28
CA ALA A 345 -17.51 -7.41 19.53
C ALA A 345 -19.01 -7.36 19.91
N SER A 346 -19.38 -6.72 21.02
CA SER A 346 -20.78 -6.50 21.38
C SER A 346 -21.43 -5.33 20.66
N LEU A 347 -20.60 -4.41 20.12
CA LEU A 347 -21.05 -3.21 19.41
C LEU A 347 -20.81 -3.29 17.91
N ALA A 348 -19.75 -3.97 17.47
CA ALA A 348 -19.43 -4.19 16.06
C ALA A 348 -19.10 -5.67 15.83
N THR A 349 -19.86 -6.32 14.95
CA THR A 349 -19.73 -7.76 14.67
C THR A 349 -19.58 -7.99 13.16
N PHE A 350 -18.60 -8.80 12.77
CA PHE A 350 -18.47 -9.25 11.38
C PHE A 350 -19.48 -10.35 11.10
N ILE A 351 -20.19 -10.22 9.98
CA ILE A 351 -21.21 -11.19 9.56
C ILE A 351 -20.90 -11.76 8.18
N SER A 352 -21.13 -13.07 8.03
CA SER A 352 -21.01 -13.82 6.78
C SER A 352 -22.17 -13.56 5.82
N VAL A 353 -22.14 -14.17 4.62
CA VAL A 353 -23.25 -14.10 3.65
C VAL A 353 -24.51 -14.77 4.24
N GLU A 354 -24.38 -15.88 4.95
CA GLU A 354 -25.52 -16.57 5.58
C GLU A 354 -26.17 -15.73 6.68
N GLU A 355 -25.38 -14.98 7.43
CA GLU A 355 -25.87 -14.05 8.46
C GLU A 355 -26.47 -12.79 7.84
N LEU A 356 -25.87 -12.28 6.76
CA LEU A 356 -26.42 -11.18 5.96
C LEU A 356 -27.81 -11.53 5.43
N GLY A 357 -28.01 -12.76 4.93
CA GLY A 357 -29.30 -13.26 4.47
C GLY A 357 -30.38 -13.34 5.56
N LYS A 358 -30.00 -13.15 6.84
CA LYS A 358 -30.88 -13.18 8.01
C LYS A 358 -30.82 -11.91 8.85
N ILE A 359 -30.20 -10.86 8.34
CA ILE A 359 -30.01 -9.60 9.06
C ILE A 359 -31.33 -9.07 9.64
N SER A 360 -31.32 -8.60 10.88
CA SER A 360 -32.52 -8.16 11.56
C SER A 360 -32.25 -6.98 12.50
N VAL A 361 -33.21 -6.05 12.58
CA VAL A 361 -33.17 -4.92 13.53
C VAL A 361 -33.30 -5.37 15.02
N LYS A 362 -33.55 -6.65 15.28
CA LYS A 362 -33.49 -7.20 16.65
C LYS A 362 -32.07 -7.35 17.14
N ASP A 363 -31.14 -7.60 16.19
CA ASP A 363 -29.74 -7.93 16.49
C ASP A 363 -28.83 -6.73 16.24
N PHE A 364 -29.10 -5.97 15.19
CA PHE A 364 -28.28 -4.85 14.75
C PHE A 364 -29.10 -3.62 14.39
N ASP A 365 -28.54 -2.44 14.63
CA ASP A 365 -29.12 -1.15 14.25
C ASP A 365 -28.59 -0.67 12.90
N MET A 366 -27.35 -1.03 12.57
CA MET A 366 -26.64 -0.61 11.35
C MET A 366 -25.93 -1.79 10.68
N LEU A 367 -26.02 -1.86 9.36
CA LEU A 367 -25.26 -2.78 8.52
C LEU A 367 -24.32 -1.99 7.63
N ILE A 368 -23.02 -2.24 7.73
CA ILE A 368 -22.01 -1.64 6.85
C ILE A 368 -21.57 -2.66 5.81
N MET A 369 -21.79 -2.31 4.52
CA MET A 369 -21.24 -3.04 3.40
C MET A 369 -19.88 -2.43 3.05
N PRO A 370 -18.85 -3.24 2.81
CA PRO A 370 -17.54 -2.74 2.39
C PRO A 370 -17.65 -1.97 1.08
N PRO A 371 -16.68 -1.06 0.82
CA PRO A 371 -16.64 -0.35 -0.44
C PRO A 371 -16.57 -1.30 -1.63
N SER A 372 -17.69 -1.42 -2.35
CA SER A 372 -17.84 -2.29 -3.51
C SER A 372 -19.08 -1.96 -4.30
N GLU A 373 -19.02 -2.11 -5.63
CA GLU A 373 -20.19 -2.12 -6.50
C GLU A 373 -20.84 -3.52 -6.61
N THR A 374 -20.26 -4.53 -5.92
CA THR A 374 -20.73 -5.92 -5.92
C THR A 374 -21.53 -6.22 -4.65
N PHE A 375 -22.63 -6.94 -4.78
CA PHE A 375 -23.46 -7.34 -3.67
C PHE A 375 -23.91 -8.81 -3.80
N PRO A 376 -24.03 -9.59 -2.69
CA PRO A 376 -24.58 -10.95 -2.73
C PRO A 376 -26.06 -10.90 -3.09
N SER A 377 -26.40 -11.27 -4.32
CA SER A 377 -27.74 -11.05 -4.90
C SER A 377 -28.85 -11.71 -4.09
N ASP A 378 -28.60 -12.88 -3.53
CA ASP A 378 -29.56 -13.63 -2.73
C ASP A 378 -29.88 -12.96 -1.36
N CYS A 379 -29.03 -12.01 -0.92
CA CYS A 379 -29.19 -11.29 0.35
C CYS A 379 -29.94 -9.96 0.20
N PHE A 380 -30.25 -9.51 -1.04
CA PHE A 380 -30.89 -8.20 -1.25
C PHE A 380 -32.20 -8.05 -0.50
N GLY A 381 -33.07 -9.07 -0.55
CA GLY A 381 -34.37 -9.04 0.13
C GLY A 381 -34.25 -8.86 1.65
N ALA A 382 -33.25 -9.50 2.27
CA ALA A 382 -33.01 -9.33 3.70
C ALA A 382 -32.52 -7.92 4.04
N ALA A 383 -31.63 -7.34 3.21
CA ALA A 383 -31.17 -5.97 3.37
C ALA A 383 -32.31 -4.95 3.18
N GLU A 384 -33.19 -5.14 2.20
CA GLU A 384 -34.38 -4.30 1.99
C GLU A 384 -35.31 -4.34 3.20
N GLU A 385 -35.65 -5.55 3.71
CA GLU A 385 -36.51 -5.70 4.88
C GLU A 385 -35.87 -5.11 6.15
N PHE A 386 -34.55 -5.21 6.29
CA PHE A 386 -33.80 -4.56 7.37
C PHE A 386 -34.01 -3.03 7.37
N VAL A 387 -33.90 -2.38 6.20
CA VAL A 387 -34.16 -0.95 6.06
C VAL A 387 -35.64 -0.60 6.31
N LYS A 388 -36.59 -1.39 5.80
CA LYS A 388 -38.02 -1.22 6.06
C LYS A 388 -38.34 -1.25 7.52
N ALA A 389 -37.71 -2.15 8.27
CA ALA A 389 -37.95 -2.36 9.70
C ALA A 389 -37.32 -1.27 10.60
N GLY A 390 -36.44 -0.42 10.09
CA GLY A 390 -35.80 0.66 10.85
C GLY A 390 -34.27 0.59 10.91
N GLY A 391 -33.66 -0.40 10.29
CA GLY A 391 -32.20 -0.52 10.21
C GLY A 391 -31.54 0.51 9.29
N THR A 392 -30.31 0.83 9.56
CA THR A 392 -29.47 1.68 8.70
C THR A 392 -28.57 0.82 7.84
N LEU A 393 -28.71 0.92 6.52
CA LEU A 393 -27.83 0.28 5.53
C LEU A 393 -26.78 1.26 5.04
N VAL A 394 -25.50 0.97 5.25
CA VAL A 394 -24.37 1.77 4.78
C VAL A 394 -23.74 1.10 3.56
N LEU A 395 -23.73 1.81 2.44
CA LEU A 395 -23.25 1.36 1.15
C LEU A 395 -22.09 2.26 0.73
N LEU A 396 -20.89 1.71 0.76
CA LEU A 396 -19.67 2.44 0.45
C LEU A 396 -19.10 1.99 -0.91
N GLY A 397 -18.51 2.95 -1.64
CA GLY A 397 -17.76 2.67 -2.85
C GLY A 397 -18.58 2.47 -4.13
N GLY A 398 -18.74 3.53 -4.90
CA GLY A 398 -19.36 3.48 -6.23
C GLY A 398 -20.89 3.48 -6.24
N VAL A 399 -21.46 2.78 -7.22
CA VAL A 399 -22.91 2.58 -7.32
C VAL A 399 -23.26 1.19 -6.79
N PRO A 400 -23.99 1.08 -5.68
CA PRO A 400 -24.26 -0.21 -5.06
C PRO A 400 -25.09 -1.10 -5.98
N PHE A 401 -24.91 -2.41 -5.85
CA PHE A 401 -25.63 -3.44 -6.62
C PHE A 401 -25.36 -3.47 -8.12
N TYR A 402 -24.35 -2.73 -8.62
CA TYR A 402 -24.04 -2.70 -10.04
C TYR A 402 -23.59 -4.07 -10.56
N TYR A 403 -22.80 -4.78 -9.78
CA TYR A 403 -22.38 -6.14 -10.08
C TYR A 403 -23.06 -7.16 -9.18
N GLU A 404 -23.28 -8.35 -9.74
CA GLU A 404 -23.80 -9.51 -9.05
C GLU A 404 -22.65 -10.40 -8.56
N SER A 405 -22.84 -11.02 -7.40
CA SER A 405 -21.94 -12.02 -6.87
C SER A 405 -22.69 -13.29 -6.55
N ARG A 406 -22.17 -14.44 -6.98
CA ARG A 406 -22.74 -15.77 -6.75
C ARG A 406 -21.68 -16.74 -6.25
N PHE A 407 -22.13 -17.71 -5.47
CA PHE A 407 -21.26 -18.80 -5.00
C PHE A 407 -20.90 -19.74 -6.15
N ASP A 408 -19.61 -19.97 -6.35
CA ASP A 408 -19.07 -20.95 -7.29
C ASP A 408 -18.64 -22.20 -6.51
N GLU A 409 -19.35 -23.31 -6.72
CA GLU A 409 -19.09 -24.59 -6.04
C GLU A 409 -17.71 -25.17 -6.36
N LYS A 410 -17.11 -24.85 -7.50
CA LYS A 410 -15.79 -25.37 -7.89
C LYS A 410 -14.66 -24.73 -7.12
N THR A 411 -14.79 -23.43 -6.87
CA THR A 411 -13.79 -22.63 -6.15
C THR A 411 -14.13 -22.46 -4.68
N GLU A 412 -15.35 -22.87 -4.28
CA GLU A 412 -15.93 -22.63 -2.95
C GLU A 412 -15.90 -21.14 -2.54
N ARG A 413 -16.12 -20.25 -3.52
CA ARG A 413 -16.04 -18.79 -3.34
C ARG A 413 -17.22 -18.07 -3.99
N TYR A 414 -17.51 -16.89 -3.48
CA TYR A 414 -18.38 -15.93 -4.15
C TYR A 414 -17.56 -15.18 -5.19
N VAL A 415 -18.01 -15.23 -6.45
CA VAL A 415 -17.34 -14.59 -7.58
C VAL A 415 -18.26 -13.58 -8.24
N GLN A 416 -17.69 -12.51 -8.76
CA GLN A 416 -18.41 -11.56 -9.57
C GLN A 416 -18.78 -12.20 -10.91
N THR A 417 -20.06 -12.22 -11.23
CA THR A 417 -20.59 -12.90 -12.44
C THR A 417 -20.96 -11.97 -13.59
N GLY A 418 -20.90 -10.66 -13.38
CA GLY A 418 -21.22 -9.64 -14.38
C GLY A 418 -22.19 -8.58 -13.84
N PRO A 419 -22.70 -7.70 -14.73
CA PRO A 419 -23.70 -6.70 -14.36
C PRO A 419 -24.94 -7.36 -13.79
N ASN A 420 -25.46 -6.82 -12.69
CA ASN A 420 -26.66 -7.32 -12.04
C ASN A 420 -27.92 -6.99 -12.88
N LEU A 421 -28.61 -8.01 -13.34
CA LEU A 421 -29.84 -7.85 -14.12
C LEU A 421 -30.98 -7.21 -13.34
N ASN A 422 -30.94 -7.25 -12.01
CA ASN A 422 -31.90 -6.60 -11.12
C ASN A 422 -31.41 -5.22 -10.62
N PHE A 423 -30.34 -4.69 -11.15
CA PHE A 423 -29.70 -3.45 -10.69
C PHE A 423 -30.71 -2.30 -10.50
N GLU A 424 -31.40 -1.89 -11.56
CA GLU A 424 -32.38 -0.80 -11.49
C GLU A 424 -33.54 -1.11 -10.53
N LYS A 425 -34.03 -2.35 -10.52
CA LYS A 425 -35.10 -2.80 -9.61
C LYS A 425 -34.66 -2.69 -8.14
N ASN A 426 -33.41 -3.05 -7.85
CA ASN A 426 -32.86 -2.98 -6.49
C ASN A 426 -32.71 -1.52 -6.05
N LEU A 427 -32.22 -0.64 -6.93
CA LEU A 427 -32.15 0.79 -6.65
C LEU A 427 -33.54 1.41 -6.45
N ASP A 428 -34.53 1.03 -7.27
CA ASP A 428 -35.92 1.51 -7.13
C ASP A 428 -36.52 1.07 -5.79
N ALA A 429 -36.32 -0.18 -5.40
CA ALA A 429 -36.81 -0.71 -4.13
C ALA A 429 -36.25 0.08 -2.94
N LEU A 430 -35.00 0.46 -2.96
CA LEU A 430 -34.33 1.26 -1.95
C LEU A 430 -34.42 2.78 -2.20
N ARG A 431 -35.14 3.23 -3.23
CA ARG A 431 -35.32 4.64 -3.62
C ARG A 431 -34.01 5.37 -3.90
N ILE A 432 -33.00 4.64 -4.33
CA ILE A 432 -31.72 5.23 -4.72
C ILE A 432 -31.82 5.76 -6.14
N SER A 433 -31.58 7.06 -6.29
CA SER A 433 -31.45 7.72 -7.57
C SER A 433 -30.01 8.16 -7.76
N TRP A 434 -29.42 7.81 -8.91
CA TRP A 434 -28.03 8.09 -9.20
C TRP A 434 -27.83 8.52 -10.64
N TYR A 435 -26.70 9.18 -10.91
CA TYR A 435 -26.26 9.50 -12.26
C TYR A 435 -24.75 9.74 -12.32
N ALA A 436 -24.23 9.67 -13.56
CA ALA A 436 -22.81 9.89 -13.84
C ALA A 436 -22.68 10.47 -15.25
N TRP A 437 -21.49 10.86 -15.65
CA TRP A 437 -21.18 11.44 -16.94
C TRP A 437 -21.60 10.53 -18.13
N TRP A 438 -21.52 9.21 -17.96
CA TRP A 438 -21.96 8.28 -19.00
C TRP A 438 -23.48 8.05 -19.04
N THR A 439 -24.20 8.44 -18.02
CA THR A 439 -25.67 8.36 -17.97
C THR A 439 -26.34 9.68 -18.34
N ARG A 440 -25.60 10.80 -18.27
CA ARG A 440 -26.10 12.15 -18.55
C ARG A 440 -25.02 12.99 -19.22
N LYS A 441 -25.38 13.64 -20.35
CA LYS A 441 -24.41 14.46 -21.11
C LYS A 441 -24.06 15.81 -20.47
N ASP A 442 -24.87 16.27 -19.53
CA ASP A 442 -24.70 17.53 -18.81
C ASP A 442 -23.84 17.36 -17.53
N VAL A 443 -23.43 16.15 -17.22
CA VAL A 443 -22.60 15.85 -16.05
C VAL A 443 -21.13 15.77 -16.47
N PRO A 444 -20.23 16.53 -15.82
CA PRO A 444 -18.79 16.39 -16.03
C PRO A 444 -18.30 14.98 -15.68
N GLU A 445 -17.25 14.52 -16.36
CA GLU A 445 -16.66 13.20 -16.12
C GLU A 445 -16.24 13.05 -14.65
N GLU A 446 -15.57 14.08 -14.14
CA GLU A 446 -15.18 14.15 -12.75
C GLU A 446 -15.25 15.58 -12.21
N VAL A 447 -15.66 15.73 -10.96
CA VAL A 447 -15.67 17.02 -10.26
C VAL A 447 -15.06 16.88 -8.85
N PRO A 448 -14.41 17.91 -8.34
CA PRO A 448 -13.90 17.88 -6.96
C PRO A 448 -15.02 17.59 -5.96
N ALA A 449 -14.75 16.71 -5.02
CA ALA A 449 -15.64 16.42 -3.90
C ALA A 449 -15.43 17.48 -2.79
N VAL A 450 -16.52 17.95 -2.18
CA VAL A 450 -16.48 19.00 -1.14
C VAL A 450 -17.45 18.63 -0.03
N VAL A 451 -16.97 18.67 1.21
CA VAL A 451 -17.82 18.43 2.40
C VAL A 451 -18.92 19.49 2.47
N ALA A 452 -20.15 19.07 2.72
CA ALA A 452 -21.28 19.97 2.88
C ALA A 452 -21.03 20.95 4.05
N PRO A 453 -21.37 22.24 3.92
CA PRO A 453 -21.03 23.27 4.90
C PRO A 453 -21.51 22.96 6.33
N GLU A 454 -22.60 22.24 6.48
CA GLU A 454 -23.15 21.84 7.77
C GLU A 454 -22.30 20.82 8.54
N PHE A 455 -21.35 20.16 7.84
CA PHE A 455 -20.38 19.22 8.40
C PHE A 455 -18.96 19.75 8.40
N ALA A 456 -18.76 21.04 8.13
CA ALA A 456 -17.43 21.65 8.06
C ALA A 456 -16.64 21.53 9.37
N ASN A 457 -17.33 21.58 10.53
CA ASN A 457 -16.68 21.39 11.83
C ASN A 457 -16.21 19.97 12.07
N GLU A 458 -16.98 18.99 11.60
CA GLU A 458 -16.63 17.57 11.66
C GLU A 458 -15.49 17.21 10.72
N ALA A 459 -15.41 17.94 9.63
CA ALA A 459 -14.38 17.80 8.63
C ALA A 459 -13.24 18.83 8.83
N SER A 460 -13.11 19.39 10.02
CA SER A 460 -12.08 20.42 10.29
C SER A 460 -10.69 19.90 9.94
N GLY A 461 -10.02 20.58 9.03
CA GLY A 461 -8.73 20.15 8.49
C GLY A 461 -8.78 19.04 7.41
N TYR A 462 -9.96 18.55 7.08
CA TYR A 462 -10.18 17.53 6.06
C TYR A 462 -10.60 18.18 4.73
N SER A 463 -9.98 17.74 3.65
CA SER A 463 -10.38 18.09 2.29
C SER A 463 -10.45 16.81 1.47
N PRO A 464 -11.63 16.45 0.94
CA PRO A 464 -11.72 15.28 0.08
C PRO A 464 -10.70 15.34 -1.05
N ALA A 465 -9.88 14.31 -1.20
CA ALA A 465 -8.84 14.25 -2.23
C ALA A 465 -9.31 13.52 -3.48
N TYR A 466 -10.57 13.11 -3.54
CA TYR A 466 -11.08 12.43 -4.72
C TYR A 466 -11.90 13.35 -5.61
N ARG A 467 -11.98 12.98 -6.87
CA ARG A 467 -12.89 13.58 -7.84
C ARG A 467 -14.06 12.63 -8.04
N ALA A 468 -15.26 13.12 -7.77
CA ALA A 468 -16.46 12.32 -7.89
C ALA A 468 -16.93 12.28 -9.37
N GLY A 469 -17.22 11.08 -9.84
CA GLY A 469 -17.81 10.86 -11.16
C GLY A 469 -19.20 10.17 -11.09
N ARG A 470 -19.67 9.86 -9.88
CA ARG A 470 -20.96 9.27 -9.59
C ARG A 470 -21.66 10.04 -8.49
N PHE A 471 -22.95 10.29 -8.66
CA PHE A 471 -23.70 11.19 -7.80
C PHE A 471 -25.08 10.64 -7.49
N PHE A 472 -25.61 11.07 -6.35
CA PHE A 472 -26.93 10.70 -5.83
C PHE A 472 -27.79 11.95 -5.65
N ASP A 473 -29.10 11.78 -5.85
CA ASP A 473 -30.11 12.79 -5.59
C ASP A 473 -31.36 12.18 -4.91
N GLY A 474 -32.30 13.01 -4.54
CA GLY A 474 -33.52 12.59 -3.88
C GLY A 474 -34.70 12.28 -4.80
N ALA A 475 -34.49 12.11 -6.11
CA ALA A 475 -35.58 12.04 -7.10
C ALA A 475 -36.57 10.87 -6.88
N LYS A 476 -36.16 9.80 -6.21
CA LYS A 476 -36.99 8.63 -5.89
C LYS A 476 -37.53 8.62 -4.46
N LEU A 477 -37.22 9.63 -3.63
CA LEU A 477 -37.73 9.74 -2.27
C LEU A 477 -39.24 10.08 -2.28
N LYS A 478 -39.97 9.59 -1.28
CA LYS A 478 -41.39 9.87 -1.08
C LYS A 478 -41.59 11.07 -0.17
N ASP A 479 -42.80 11.62 -0.17
CA ASP A 479 -43.18 12.68 0.77
C ASP A 479 -42.91 12.26 2.22
N GLY A 480 -42.17 13.08 2.96
CA GLY A 480 -41.75 12.82 4.31
C GLY A 480 -40.36 12.19 4.45
N ASP A 481 -39.77 11.63 3.40
CA ASP A 481 -38.40 11.19 3.38
C ASP A 481 -37.45 12.39 3.21
N GLU A 482 -36.22 12.26 3.72
CA GLU A 482 -35.21 13.32 3.73
C GLU A 482 -33.91 12.85 3.09
N MET A 483 -33.28 13.71 2.30
CA MET A 483 -31.90 13.53 1.83
C MET A 483 -31.00 14.53 2.53
N ILE A 484 -29.94 14.04 3.18
CA ILE A 484 -28.93 14.85 3.84
C ILE A 484 -27.61 14.63 3.06
N SER A 485 -27.13 15.68 2.41
CA SER A 485 -25.86 15.64 1.68
C SER A 485 -24.68 15.73 2.66
N ILE A 486 -23.72 14.82 2.55
CA ILE A 486 -22.49 14.81 3.36
C ILE A 486 -21.32 15.36 2.53
N VAL A 487 -21.15 14.86 1.32
CA VAL A 487 -20.13 15.32 0.38
C VAL A 487 -20.78 15.65 -0.95
N ASN A 488 -20.49 16.83 -1.46
CA ASN A 488 -21.01 17.31 -2.74
C ASN A 488 -19.91 17.26 -3.80
N GLY A 489 -20.33 17.02 -5.06
CA GLY A 489 -19.51 17.37 -6.21
C GLY A 489 -19.63 18.88 -6.45
N GLN A 490 -18.50 19.57 -6.60
CA GLN A 490 -18.51 21.03 -6.81
C GLN A 490 -18.14 21.37 -8.26
N ASN A 491 -19.14 21.97 -8.95
CA ASN A 491 -18.96 22.62 -10.22
C ASN A 491 -19.94 23.81 -10.26
N GLU A 492 -19.62 24.90 -10.93
CA GLU A 492 -20.48 26.10 -11.02
C GLU A 492 -21.89 25.81 -11.56
N SER A 493 -21.99 24.86 -12.48
CA SER A 493 -23.24 24.47 -13.15
C SER A 493 -23.90 23.21 -12.59
N PHE A 494 -23.26 22.53 -11.64
CA PHE A 494 -23.64 21.19 -11.22
C PHE A 494 -23.48 20.99 -9.72
N LYS A 495 -24.58 20.74 -9.02
CA LYS A 495 -24.60 20.44 -7.59
C LYS A 495 -25.27 19.07 -7.39
N ALA A 496 -24.50 18.16 -6.82
CA ALA A 496 -24.98 16.82 -6.51
C ALA A 496 -24.17 16.21 -5.38
N SER A 497 -24.74 15.24 -4.70
CA SER A 497 -24.08 14.57 -3.59
C SER A 497 -23.32 13.34 -4.06
N SER A 498 -22.03 13.29 -3.75
CA SER A 498 -21.21 12.08 -3.88
C SER A 498 -21.31 11.18 -2.65
N ALA A 499 -21.75 11.73 -1.50
CA ALA A 499 -22.12 10.96 -0.32
C ALA A 499 -23.31 11.62 0.39
N CYS A 500 -24.29 10.82 0.80
CA CYS A 500 -25.50 11.32 1.45
C CYS A 500 -26.16 10.27 2.37
N ILE A 501 -27.14 10.74 3.15
CA ILE A 501 -28.04 9.92 3.93
C ILE A 501 -29.45 10.07 3.34
N TYR A 502 -30.09 8.95 3.03
CA TYR A 502 -31.53 8.89 2.81
C TYR A 502 -32.17 8.41 4.10
N LYS A 503 -32.92 9.32 4.75
CA LYS A 503 -33.65 9.01 5.98
C LYS A 503 -35.14 8.84 5.62
N PHE A 504 -35.65 7.64 5.85
CA PHE A 504 -37.04 7.31 5.53
C PHE A 504 -37.96 7.60 6.70
N ASN A 505 -39.03 8.32 6.44
CA ASN A 505 -40.06 8.67 7.39
C ASN A 505 -41.47 8.38 6.85
N SER A 506 -41.58 7.73 5.68
CA SER A 506 -42.84 7.35 5.04
C SER A 506 -43.24 5.93 5.42
N ASP A 507 -43.13 4.97 4.50
CA ASP A 507 -43.43 3.55 4.72
C ASP A 507 -42.20 2.73 5.17
N TYR A 508 -41.01 3.18 4.89
CA TYR A 508 -39.77 2.68 5.48
C TYR A 508 -39.46 3.47 6.75
N LYS A 509 -38.77 2.84 7.69
CA LYS A 509 -38.43 3.43 9.01
C LYS A 509 -36.95 3.63 9.24
N GLY A 510 -36.11 3.08 8.37
CA GLY A 510 -34.67 3.10 8.49
C GLY A 510 -34.01 4.20 7.67
N ALA A 511 -32.75 3.99 7.37
CA ALA A 511 -31.95 4.92 6.56
C ALA A 511 -31.00 4.17 5.64
N ILE A 512 -30.57 4.87 4.58
CA ILE A 512 -29.44 4.42 3.74
C ILE A 512 -28.38 5.50 3.80
N VAL A 513 -27.17 5.11 4.08
CA VAL A 513 -25.96 5.94 3.96
C VAL A 513 -25.23 5.46 2.73
N ILE A 514 -24.94 6.35 1.80
CA ILE A 514 -24.31 5.96 0.54
C ILE A 514 -23.14 6.89 0.25
N SER A 515 -22.03 6.31 -0.22
CA SER A 515 -20.84 7.04 -0.64
C SER A 515 -20.34 6.49 -1.97
N SER A 516 -20.16 7.36 -2.95
CA SER A 516 -19.51 7.01 -4.23
C SER A 516 -18.00 7.03 -4.16
N ALA A 517 -17.42 7.45 -3.03
CA ALA A 517 -15.99 7.36 -2.83
C ALA A 517 -15.57 5.90 -2.99
N MET A 518 -15.16 5.57 -4.20
CA MET A 518 -14.44 4.34 -4.50
C MET A 518 -13.11 4.51 -3.81
N GLY A 519 -13.00 4.10 -2.59
CA GLY A 519 -11.67 3.94 -2.12
C GLY A 519 -10.98 3.05 -3.12
N VAL A 520 -10.18 3.60 -3.90
CA VAL A 520 -9.25 3.00 -4.83
C VAL A 520 -9.80 1.83 -5.65
N ASP A 521 -9.81 1.99 -6.94
CA ASP A 521 -10.02 0.91 -7.88
C ASP A 521 -9.18 -0.30 -7.48
N GLY A 522 -9.84 -1.38 -7.09
CA GLY A 522 -9.26 -2.53 -6.40
C GLY A 522 -8.32 -3.38 -7.21
N VAL A 523 -7.81 -2.93 -8.31
CA VAL A 523 -6.99 -3.79 -9.17
C VAL A 523 -5.52 -3.37 -9.20
N VAL A 524 -5.18 -2.11 -8.99
CA VAL A 524 -3.78 -1.64 -9.23
C VAL A 524 -3.34 -0.57 -8.23
N THR A 525 -4.01 -0.38 -7.13
CA THR A 525 -3.61 0.71 -6.29
C THR A 525 -2.80 0.23 -5.11
N ASN A 526 -1.57 0.56 -5.16
CA ASN A 526 -0.59 0.59 -4.11
C ASN A 526 -0.86 1.73 -3.10
N ARG A 527 -2.13 2.13 -2.89
CA ARG A 527 -2.56 3.09 -1.87
C ARG A 527 -2.98 2.36 -0.60
N SER A 528 -2.80 3.00 0.53
CA SER A 528 -3.24 2.46 1.81
C SER A 528 -3.43 3.57 2.85
N THR A 529 -3.96 3.22 4.01
CA THR A 529 -3.86 4.07 5.19
C THR A 529 -2.45 4.00 5.77
N VAL A 530 -2.08 4.97 6.60
CA VAL A 530 -0.78 5.00 7.29
C VAL A 530 -0.57 3.74 8.16
N ALA A 531 -1.63 3.27 8.82
CA ALA A 531 -1.60 2.04 9.61
C ALA A 531 -1.37 0.80 8.73
N ASN A 532 -2.11 0.69 7.63
CA ASN A 532 -1.97 -0.44 6.71
C ASN A 532 -0.63 -0.45 5.98
N GLN A 533 -0.05 0.71 5.64
CA GLN A 533 1.30 0.80 5.10
C GLN A 533 2.30 0.07 6.01
N ALA A 534 2.24 0.33 7.32
CA ALA A 534 3.10 -0.31 8.30
C ALA A 534 2.91 -1.84 8.39
N VAL A 535 1.64 -2.29 8.33
CA VAL A 535 1.30 -3.72 8.28
C VAL A 535 1.83 -4.36 7.00
N PHE A 536 1.55 -3.77 5.84
CA PHE A 536 1.96 -4.30 4.53
C PHE A 536 3.49 -4.31 4.38
N LEU A 537 4.18 -3.32 4.93
CA LEU A 537 5.62 -3.31 4.98
C LEU A 537 6.15 -4.56 5.69
N SER A 538 5.73 -4.81 6.93
CA SER A 538 6.17 -5.97 7.70
C SER A 538 5.85 -7.29 6.97
N GLN A 539 4.62 -7.45 6.48
CA GLN A 539 4.18 -8.65 5.80
C GLN A 539 4.92 -8.89 4.48
N SER A 540 5.07 -7.84 3.65
CA SER A 540 5.67 -7.98 2.31
C SER A 540 7.14 -8.40 2.38
N TYR A 541 7.92 -7.85 3.31
CA TYR A 541 9.30 -8.27 3.53
C TYR A 541 9.40 -9.74 3.98
N LEU A 542 8.61 -10.13 4.98
CA LEU A 542 8.60 -11.50 5.50
C LEU A 542 8.21 -12.51 4.42
N LEU A 543 7.20 -12.20 3.64
CA LEU A 543 6.75 -13.04 2.54
C LEU A 543 7.77 -13.10 1.41
N ALA A 544 8.40 -11.97 1.08
CA ALA A 544 9.46 -11.93 0.08
C ALA A 544 10.62 -12.86 0.47
N PHE A 545 11.11 -12.77 1.70
CA PHE A 545 12.20 -13.62 2.19
C PHE A 545 11.80 -15.09 2.24
N ALA A 546 10.60 -15.40 2.72
CA ALA A 546 10.09 -16.78 2.73
C ALA A 546 9.91 -17.37 1.32
N ASN A 547 9.78 -16.52 0.29
CA ASN A 547 9.77 -16.91 -1.12
C ASN A 547 11.15 -16.77 -1.81
N GLY A 548 12.21 -16.61 -1.03
CA GLY A 548 13.59 -16.61 -1.53
C GLY A 548 14.00 -15.36 -2.30
N ILE A 549 13.37 -14.22 -2.01
CA ILE A 549 13.89 -12.91 -2.42
C ILE A 549 15.11 -12.60 -1.57
N GLU A 550 16.22 -12.25 -2.21
CA GLU A 550 17.49 -12.01 -1.52
C GLU A 550 17.55 -10.61 -0.90
N ARG A 551 17.03 -9.61 -1.61
CA ARG A 551 16.95 -8.21 -1.16
C ARG A 551 15.64 -7.57 -1.54
N TYR A 552 15.17 -6.69 -0.65
CA TYR A 552 13.98 -5.92 -0.89
C TYR A 552 14.21 -4.45 -0.53
N PHE A 553 13.82 -3.56 -1.44
CA PHE A 553 13.89 -2.11 -1.29
C PHE A 553 12.48 -1.56 -1.22
N TRP A 554 12.18 -0.89 -0.13
CA TRP A 554 10.89 -0.21 0.01
C TRP A 554 10.85 1.07 -0.80
N TYR A 555 9.79 1.29 -1.55
CA TYR A 555 9.53 2.56 -2.22
C TYR A 555 8.48 3.33 -1.40
N GLU A 556 8.83 4.43 -0.72
CA GLU A 556 10.14 5.07 -0.68
C GLU A 556 10.50 5.48 0.76
N PHE A 557 11.63 6.14 0.98
CA PHE A 557 12.01 6.55 2.32
C PHE A 557 11.26 7.81 2.77
N GLN A 558 11.40 8.93 2.06
CA GLN A 558 10.81 10.23 2.40
C GLN A 558 9.68 10.57 1.43
N ALA A 559 8.52 10.92 1.96
CA ALA A 559 7.38 11.40 1.17
C ALA A 559 7.57 12.89 0.84
N PRO A 560 7.55 13.29 -0.44
CA PRO A 560 7.70 14.71 -0.80
C PRO A 560 6.46 15.57 -0.46
N GLU A 561 5.29 14.99 -0.30
CA GLU A 561 4.03 15.60 0.19
C GLU A 561 3.66 16.96 -0.45
N ARG A 562 3.92 17.11 -1.75
CA ARG A 562 3.66 18.35 -2.52
C ARG A 562 2.23 18.50 -2.97
N ASP A 563 1.57 17.37 -3.25
CA ASP A 563 0.18 17.31 -3.71
C ASP A 563 -0.53 16.15 -2.99
N ASP A 564 -1.53 16.50 -2.18
CA ASP A 564 -2.29 15.54 -1.38
C ASP A 564 -3.10 14.53 -2.24
N ALA A 565 -3.38 14.87 -3.49
CA ALA A 565 -4.12 14.02 -4.43
C ALA A 565 -3.21 13.06 -5.21
N ASP A 566 -1.93 13.37 -5.34
CA ASP A 566 -0.98 12.54 -6.09
C ASP A 566 -0.38 11.45 -5.19
N PRO A 567 -0.68 10.16 -5.42
CA PRO A 567 -0.13 9.08 -4.61
C PRO A 567 1.39 9.00 -4.64
N GLU A 568 2.04 9.44 -5.73
CA GLU A 568 3.51 9.43 -5.85
C GLU A 568 4.18 10.31 -4.79
N HIS A 569 3.45 11.25 -4.21
CA HIS A 569 3.96 12.12 -3.14
C HIS A 569 3.82 11.54 -1.72
N HIS A 570 3.33 10.30 -1.56
CA HIS A 570 2.94 9.77 -0.25
C HIS A 570 3.46 8.36 0.08
N PHE A 571 4.37 7.82 -0.72
CA PHE A 571 4.94 6.48 -0.48
C PHE A 571 5.90 6.41 0.72
N GLY A 572 6.51 7.54 1.09
CA GLY A 572 7.52 7.60 2.14
C GLY A 572 7.06 7.04 3.49
N ILE A 573 8.01 6.41 4.20
CA ILE A 573 7.84 5.97 5.59
C ILE A 573 8.23 7.06 6.61
N VAL A 574 8.73 8.20 6.12
CA VAL A 574 8.86 9.45 6.86
C VAL A 574 8.18 10.57 6.08
N HIS A 575 7.71 11.57 6.79
CA HIS A 575 7.14 12.78 6.20
C HIS A 575 8.23 13.66 5.54
N GLN A 576 7.83 14.68 4.77
CA GLN A 576 8.74 15.63 4.16
C GLN A 576 9.67 16.31 5.18
N GLN A 577 9.21 16.55 6.41
CA GLN A 577 9.99 17.13 7.50
C GLN A 577 10.79 16.09 8.32
N LEU A 578 10.90 14.86 7.82
CA LEU A 578 11.57 13.73 8.45
C LEU A 578 10.91 13.20 9.74
N ASP A 579 9.70 13.59 10.03
CA ASP A 579 8.90 12.99 11.11
C ASP A 579 8.57 11.53 10.72
N PRO A 580 8.85 10.53 11.58
CA PRO A 580 8.57 9.14 11.25
C PRO A 580 7.07 8.83 11.16
N LYS A 581 6.65 8.13 10.10
CA LYS A 581 5.34 7.47 10.02
C LYS A 581 5.38 6.11 10.73
N PRO A 582 4.23 5.47 11.03
CA PRO A 582 4.18 4.09 11.53
C PRO A 582 5.01 3.09 10.72
N GLY A 583 5.11 3.28 9.39
CA GLY A 583 5.94 2.49 8.50
C GLY A 583 7.43 2.48 8.87
N PHE A 584 7.96 3.59 9.37
CA PHE A 584 9.33 3.68 9.86
C PHE A 584 9.57 2.76 11.07
N PHE A 585 8.65 2.78 12.04
CA PHE A 585 8.73 1.93 13.22
C PHE A 585 8.56 0.45 12.88
N ALA A 586 7.67 0.16 11.93
CA ALA A 586 7.50 -1.20 11.41
C ALA A 586 8.77 -1.72 10.72
N TYR A 587 9.43 -0.88 9.93
CA TYR A 587 10.71 -1.22 9.31
C TYR A 587 11.79 -1.50 10.37
N LYS A 588 11.94 -0.61 11.33
CA LYS A 588 12.89 -0.73 12.45
C LYS A 588 12.65 -2.00 13.27
N THR A 589 11.38 -2.32 13.52
CA THR A 589 10.98 -3.52 14.26
C THR A 589 11.29 -4.79 13.47
N LEU A 590 10.94 -4.81 12.18
CA LEU A 590 11.26 -5.93 11.28
C LEU A 590 12.76 -6.21 11.26
N SER A 591 13.60 -5.19 11.07
CA SER A 591 15.06 -5.35 11.03
C SER A 591 15.66 -5.84 12.35
N LYS A 592 15.03 -5.51 13.48
CA LYS A 592 15.37 -6.03 14.82
C LYS A 592 14.90 -7.47 15.01
N ALA A 593 13.68 -7.79 14.61
CA ALA A 593 13.09 -9.13 14.75
C ALA A 593 13.84 -10.16 13.90
N ARG A 594 14.09 -9.79 12.64
CA ARG A 594 14.83 -10.59 11.67
C ARG A 594 16.11 -9.85 11.28
N PRO A 595 17.16 -9.89 12.10
CA PRO A 595 18.40 -9.17 11.81
C PRO A 595 19.07 -9.68 10.53
N ALA A 596 19.92 -8.84 9.94
CA ALA A 596 20.76 -9.26 8.82
C ALA A 596 21.54 -10.52 9.18
N GLY A 597 21.69 -11.45 8.22
CA GLY A 597 22.26 -12.78 8.48
C GLY A 597 21.25 -13.84 8.94
N SER A 598 20.00 -13.47 9.20
CA SER A 598 18.91 -14.45 9.37
C SER A 598 18.69 -15.25 8.09
N ARG A 599 18.32 -16.53 8.23
CA ARG A 599 18.20 -17.48 7.11
C ARG A 599 17.17 -18.57 7.39
N GLY A 600 16.91 -19.38 6.39
CA GLY A 600 16.01 -20.54 6.55
C GLY A 600 14.55 -20.14 6.72
N ASP A 601 14.14 -19.03 6.10
CA ASP A 601 12.77 -18.54 6.17
C ASP A 601 11.78 -19.58 5.67
N LYS A 602 10.73 -19.86 6.47
CA LYS A 602 9.67 -20.82 6.15
C LYS A 602 8.32 -20.19 6.34
N LEU A 603 7.49 -20.27 5.33
CA LEU A 603 6.10 -19.84 5.37
C LEU A 603 5.17 -21.02 5.64
N THR A 604 4.29 -20.88 6.63
CA THR A 604 3.10 -21.70 6.82
C THR A 604 1.88 -20.82 6.67
N LEU A 605 0.99 -21.21 5.77
CA LEU A 605 -0.19 -20.43 5.41
C LEU A 605 -1.45 -21.27 5.51
N SER A 606 -2.45 -20.76 6.23
CA SER A 606 -3.81 -21.26 6.26
C SER A 606 -4.81 -20.13 6.02
N ASP A 607 -6.11 -20.44 5.98
CA ASP A 607 -7.14 -19.41 5.82
C ASP A 607 -7.15 -18.39 6.95
N ASP A 608 -6.75 -18.79 8.15
CA ASP A 608 -6.86 -17.98 9.35
C ASP A 608 -5.52 -17.56 9.95
N LEU A 609 -4.40 -18.09 9.43
CA LEU A 609 -3.09 -17.89 10.05
C LEU A 609 -1.97 -17.87 9.02
N CYS A 610 -1.11 -16.87 9.14
CA CYS A 610 0.20 -16.80 8.51
C CYS A 610 1.29 -16.88 9.58
N VAL A 611 2.25 -17.77 9.36
CA VAL A 611 3.45 -17.91 10.19
C VAL A 611 4.67 -17.89 9.29
N VAL A 612 5.61 -17.00 9.60
CA VAL A 612 6.96 -17.03 9.02
C VAL A 612 7.95 -17.28 10.12
N SER A 613 8.86 -18.23 9.95
CA SER A 613 9.93 -18.53 10.91
C SER A 613 11.29 -18.46 10.23
N TRP A 614 12.34 -18.15 11.01
CA TRP A 614 13.72 -18.07 10.55
C TRP A 614 14.72 -18.38 11.65
N ASP A 615 15.93 -18.75 11.26
CA ASP A 615 17.06 -18.89 12.16
C ASP A 615 17.80 -17.54 12.22
N ARG A 616 17.99 -17.01 13.42
CA ARG A 616 18.68 -15.75 13.70
C ARG A 616 20.19 -15.98 13.84
N PRO A 617 21.03 -14.96 13.54
CA PRO A 617 22.50 -15.09 13.69
C PRO A 617 22.96 -15.26 15.15
N ASP A 618 22.13 -14.90 16.14
CA ASP A 618 22.38 -15.12 17.56
C ASP A 618 22.04 -16.54 18.04
N GLY A 619 21.67 -17.44 17.14
CA GLY A 619 21.33 -18.83 17.43
C GLY A 619 19.90 -19.06 17.90
N GLN A 620 19.12 -18.01 18.09
CA GLN A 620 17.70 -18.12 18.43
C GLN A 620 16.83 -18.29 17.17
N LYS A 621 15.59 -18.75 17.35
CA LYS A 621 14.58 -18.69 16.31
C LYS A 621 13.77 -17.41 16.40
N GLY A 622 13.41 -16.86 15.26
CA GLY A 622 12.45 -15.79 15.13
C GLY A 622 11.18 -16.29 14.48
N TRP A 623 10.06 -15.70 14.87
CA TRP A 623 8.73 -16.01 14.39
C TRP A 623 7.95 -14.73 14.14
N ALA A 624 7.18 -14.72 13.09
CA ALA A 624 6.19 -13.68 12.78
C ALA A 624 4.83 -14.34 12.54
N LEU A 625 3.83 -13.89 13.27
CA LEU A 625 2.48 -14.45 13.25
C LEU A 625 1.47 -13.34 12.98
N TRP A 626 0.52 -13.59 12.10
CA TRP A 626 -0.62 -12.71 11.88
C TRP A 626 -1.80 -13.49 11.30
N THR A 627 -3.01 -12.93 11.42
CA THR A 627 -4.16 -13.46 10.70
C THR A 627 -4.36 -12.69 9.40
N PRO A 628 -4.58 -13.35 8.25
CA PRO A 628 -5.01 -12.67 7.02
C PRO A 628 -6.48 -12.19 7.10
N ASN A 629 -7.13 -12.44 8.20
CA ASN A 629 -8.55 -12.17 8.46
C ASN A 629 -8.73 -11.13 9.58
N VAL A 630 -9.95 -11.00 10.07
CA VAL A 630 -10.27 -10.15 11.23
C VAL A 630 -9.54 -10.62 12.49
N PRO A 631 -9.26 -9.72 13.42
CA PRO A 631 -8.63 -10.09 14.69
C PRO A 631 -9.38 -11.22 15.40
N ARG A 632 -8.62 -12.18 15.87
CA ARG A 632 -9.17 -13.35 16.57
C ARG A 632 -8.19 -13.98 17.54
N GLU A 633 -8.72 -14.70 18.49
CA GLU A 633 -7.95 -15.59 19.35
C GLU A 633 -7.71 -16.92 18.61
N ILE A 634 -6.44 -17.29 18.47
CA ILE A 634 -6.04 -18.56 17.83
C ILE A 634 -5.37 -19.43 18.88
N PRO A 635 -5.78 -20.71 19.03
CA PRO A 635 -5.09 -21.63 19.91
C PRO A 635 -3.74 -22.03 19.35
N PHE A 636 -2.69 -21.98 20.22
CA PHE A 636 -1.31 -22.30 19.87
C PHE A 636 -0.69 -23.25 20.87
N GLU A 637 0.35 -23.92 20.40
CA GLU A 637 1.32 -24.63 21.22
C GLU A 637 2.69 -24.04 20.97
N ILE A 638 3.34 -23.59 22.04
CA ILE A 638 4.67 -22.97 22.00
C ILE A 638 5.63 -23.91 22.74
N ASP A 639 6.62 -24.44 22.02
CA ASP A 639 7.71 -25.23 22.60
C ASP A 639 8.94 -24.36 22.79
N GLY A 640 9.40 -24.25 24.01
CA GLY A 640 10.53 -23.42 24.41
C GLY A 640 10.10 -22.05 24.95
N THR A 641 11.09 -21.29 25.42
CA THR A 641 10.87 -20.02 26.10
C THR A 641 10.79 -18.86 25.10
N VAL A 642 9.76 -18.02 25.21
CA VAL A 642 9.69 -16.73 24.52
C VAL A 642 10.61 -15.75 25.25
N THR A 643 11.71 -15.37 24.61
CA THR A 643 12.70 -14.43 25.18
C THR A 643 12.36 -12.98 24.89
N ASP A 644 11.70 -12.69 23.77
CA ASP A 644 11.18 -11.37 23.42
C ASP A 644 9.90 -11.50 22.59
N ALA A 645 8.95 -10.59 22.81
CA ALA A 645 7.71 -10.51 22.03
C ALA A 645 7.32 -9.05 21.82
N PHE A 646 6.95 -8.69 20.59
CA PHE A 646 6.55 -7.33 20.25
C PHE A 646 5.65 -7.30 19.01
N ASP A 647 4.81 -6.28 18.95
CA ASP A 647 4.02 -6.02 17.78
C ASP A 647 4.87 -5.45 16.62
N TYR A 648 4.27 -5.28 15.47
CA TYR A 648 4.96 -4.77 14.27
C TYR A 648 5.49 -3.33 14.40
N LEU A 649 5.06 -2.57 15.42
CA LEU A 649 5.56 -1.22 15.73
C LEU A 649 6.63 -1.21 16.79
N GLY A 650 6.95 -2.37 17.38
CA GLY A 650 7.98 -2.56 18.39
C GLY A 650 7.50 -2.41 19.84
N ASN A 651 6.19 -2.31 20.07
CA ASN A 651 5.64 -2.33 21.42
C ASN A 651 5.74 -3.73 22.01
N LYS A 652 6.19 -3.82 23.26
CA LYS A 652 6.29 -5.12 23.94
C LYS A 652 4.92 -5.74 24.16
N VAL A 653 4.82 -7.03 23.87
CA VAL A 653 3.63 -7.86 24.08
C VAL A 653 3.95 -8.90 25.15
N SER A 654 3.06 -9.04 26.14
CA SER A 654 3.16 -10.11 27.12
C SER A 654 2.61 -11.41 26.54
N VAL A 655 3.43 -12.43 26.49
CA VAL A 655 3.02 -13.80 26.15
C VAL A 655 3.22 -14.66 27.39
N PRO A 656 2.16 -15.13 28.07
CA PRO A 656 2.27 -16.01 29.24
C PRO A 656 3.00 -17.31 28.88
N GLU A 657 3.77 -17.87 29.82
CA GLU A 657 4.53 -19.11 29.61
C GLU A 657 3.60 -20.31 29.32
N ASP A 658 2.38 -20.28 29.85
CA ASP A 658 1.34 -21.26 29.62
C ASP A 658 0.35 -20.86 28.53
N ALA A 659 0.70 -19.85 27.71
CA ALA A 659 -0.18 -19.36 26.65
C ALA A 659 -0.49 -20.50 25.67
N ASN A 660 -1.74 -20.91 25.66
CA ASN A 660 -2.30 -21.85 24.68
C ASN A 660 -3.14 -21.16 23.62
N LYS A 661 -3.16 -19.82 23.64
CA LYS A 661 -3.91 -18.96 22.74
C LYS A 661 -3.21 -17.62 22.55
N LEU A 662 -3.25 -17.09 21.34
CA LEU A 662 -2.73 -15.78 21.01
C LEU A 662 -3.83 -14.96 20.30
N ASN A 663 -3.98 -13.71 20.71
CA ASN A 663 -4.80 -12.75 19.99
C ASN A 663 -4.01 -12.22 18.81
N LEU A 664 -4.37 -12.61 17.60
CA LEU A 664 -3.74 -12.17 16.38
C LEU A 664 -4.63 -11.19 15.62
N ALA A 665 -3.99 -10.22 15.01
CA ALA A 665 -4.57 -9.26 14.09
C ALA A 665 -3.83 -9.35 12.73
N GLN A 666 -4.13 -8.46 11.82
CA GLN A 666 -3.38 -8.33 10.57
C GLN A 666 -1.98 -7.75 10.82
N GLY A 667 -1.80 -6.93 11.86
CA GLY A 667 -0.48 -6.49 12.33
C GLY A 667 0.35 -7.68 12.82
N VAL A 668 1.60 -7.74 12.39
CA VAL A 668 2.49 -8.85 12.70
C VAL A 668 2.87 -8.86 14.18
N LEU A 669 2.70 -10.00 14.84
CA LEU A 669 3.27 -10.30 16.15
C LEU A 669 4.60 -11.02 15.94
N TYR A 670 5.68 -10.48 16.51
CA TYR A 670 7.00 -11.10 16.50
C TYR A 670 7.29 -11.80 17.83
N LEU A 671 7.79 -13.03 17.74
CA LEU A 671 8.28 -13.80 18.89
C LEU A 671 9.72 -14.23 18.62
N VAL A 672 10.55 -14.20 19.66
CA VAL A 672 11.95 -14.64 19.62
C VAL A 672 12.17 -15.68 20.70
N GLY A 673 12.90 -16.74 20.39
CA GLY A 673 13.32 -17.75 21.36
C GLY A 673 12.71 -19.13 21.17
N PRO A 674 11.38 -19.31 21.00
CA PRO A 674 10.75 -20.64 20.94
C PRO A 674 11.36 -21.52 19.84
N ASN A 675 11.54 -22.80 20.13
CA ASN A 675 12.02 -23.80 19.16
C ASN A 675 10.97 -24.09 18.11
N GLN A 676 9.71 -24.19 18.51
CA GLN A 676 8.59 -24.47 17.65
C GLN A 676 7.33 -23.73 18.09
N ILE A 677 6.55 -23.28 17.12
CA ILE A 677 5.20 -22.73 17.30
C ILE A 677 4.28 -23.44 16.33
N SER A 678 3.17 -23.98 16.82
CA SER A 678 2.15 -24.63 15.99
C SER A 678 0.75 -24.19 16.42
N ALA A 679 -0.14 -23.93 15.45
CA ALA A 679 -1.56 -23.76 15.73
C ALA A 679 -2.18 -25.12 16.03
N ARG A 680 -3.15 -25.16 16.97
CA ARG A 680 -3.92 -26.36 17.31
C ARG A 680 -5.16 -26.50 16.46
#